data_39cc15a0629a3d581aba44d88659c7f1
#
_entry.id   39cc15a0629a3d581aba44d88659c7f1
#
_cell.length_a   1.000
_cell.length_b   1.000
_cell.length_c   1.000
_cell.angle_alpha   90.00
_cell.angle_beta   90.00
_cell.angle_gamma   90.00
#
_symmetry.space_group_name_H-M   'P 1'
#
loop_
_entity.id
_entity.type
_entity.pdbx_description
1 polymer ?
#
loop_
_entity_poly.entity_id
_entity_poly.type
_entity_poly.pdbx_seq_one_letter_code
_entity_poly.pdbx_strand_id
1 'polypeptide(L)'
;MHKPFSDLRLVLRQLRQSPGFTATAVLMLAFGIGATTAIFSIVDGVLLRPLPFVQPNQLVTLGDQLAGTNWGEHDPGPVTGPEVVTYQRETHAFQSLGGFTGAGYELSGIGEPAQISAARMTPSMFTVLGVAPLLGRVFTAQEDQQKAQVAVLSYITWKSRFNGDPHVLGTKILLDRKPYVVIGVMPRSFEFPMEYGHLYRTELWVPMSFSVQELSPDAETSWYLQMVGRLKPGVTRAQAEADANQVAAEIMRNYPPDAKNFRIHPVVYPLQQIEVLQTRPLLRMLFLAVAVVLLIACANLAGLLLVRAIRRQREIAVRMAIGAPALALLRQMILESVVISVAGGLIGIGLAAFAVEFGRNLLPETLPRVAAITLNWSVVGFALLLAVVTGFFCGLAPGFAALRTNVNASLKEGGRSGSAGGGHARLRSTLVVLEIAVALVLLTASGLLLRSFSKMSEVNLGFRPDHVTTAVYSLPQKQYATQAQIDTFNRRLLERLRQLPGVQAAGMTTTIPATGDGITIFVVEGFVDPRGPDRSTASPSMVIPDYFQAMGIPLLRGRYFTEADDANSQLVVIVNHEFAQHYWPGQDPIGKRMRTGMVKSATPWMTVVGEVADAKLNSPDADAHEQFYAPVAQVEKDAGAYAQPTDLNGNSLYIVLRSALPPEQMENAMRAVVRNLDPQLPLTQVQTMDEVVAQSEAPRRFNTIIISSFALAAVLLAVLGIYSIIAFSVASRVQEMAIRMALGSQRSHIVRLVALSGLKLAAVGCVLGLAGAAAAARILRSFLFEVSPFDPVVMILATLAVFALALAASALPARRAASVDPLQALRGE
;
A
#
# COMPACT_ATOMS: atom_id res chain seq x y z
N MET A 1 33.67 44.57 2.34
CA MET A 1 32.35 43.96 2.06
C MET A 1 32.42 43.18 0.76
N HIS A 2 32.62 41.87 0.77
CA HIS A 2 32.62 41.05 -0.42
C HIS A 2 31.15 40.85 -0.90
N LYS A 3 30.89 41.30 -2.14
CA LYS A 3 29.55 41.20 -2.77
C LYS A 3 29.25 39.73 -3.03
N PRO A 4 28.20 39.14 -2.49
CA PRO A 4 27.82 37.71 -2.67
C PRO A 4 27.62 37.34 -4.14
N PHE A 5 27.27 38.28 -5.00
CA PHE A 5 27.12 38.10 -6.46
C PHE A 5 28.42 37.80 -7.20
N SER A 6 29.60 38.24 -6.68
CA SER A 6 30.88 37.95 -7.31
C SER A 6 31.30 36.49 -7.11
N ASP A 7 31.03 35.94 -5.93
CA ASP A 7 31.35 34.54 -5.62
C ASP A 7 30.49 33.58 -6.46
N LEU A 8 29.20 33.90 -6.65
CA LEU A 8 28.28 33.10 -7.48
C LEU A 8 28.72 33.07 -8.97
N ARG A 9 29.10 34.20 -9.53
CA ARG A 9 29.63 34.27 -10.91
C ARG A 9 30.91 33.44 -11.09
N LEU A 10 31.78 33.46 -10.10
CA LEU A 10 33.03 32.70 -10.12
C LEU A 10 32.73 31.19 -10.06
N VAL A 11 31.80 30.76 -9.21
CA VAL A 11 31.37 29.35 -9.11
C VAL A 11 30.77 28.89 -10.44
N LEU A 12 29.83 29.62 -11.04
CA LEU A 12 29.20 29.28 -12.32
C LEU A 12 30.23 29.15 -13.46
N ARG A 13 31.24 30.06 -13.52
CA ARG A 13 32.31 29.98 -14.51
C ARG A 13 33.16 28.72 -14.32
N GLN A 14 33.46 28.36 -13.08
CA GLN A 14 34.24 27.17 -12.75
C GLN A 14 33.50 25.87 -13.09
N LEU A 15 32.19 25.83 -12.86
CA LEU A 15 31.35 24.67 -13.22
C LEU A 15 31.25 24.48 -14.74
N ARG A 16 31.17 25.59 -15.52
CA ARG A 16 31.18 25.53 -16.97
C ARG A 16 32.51 25.03 -17.55
N GLN A 17 33.64 25.25 -16.88
CA GLN A 17 34.97 24.79 -17.32
C GLN A 17 35.17 23.27 -17.09
N SER A 18 34.31 22.60 -16.32
CA SER A 18 34.38 21.16 -16.06
C SER A 18 33.01 20.49 -16.31
N PRO A 19 32.50 20.41 -17.56
CA PRO A 19 31.13 20.00 -17.86
C PRO A 19 30.86 18.54 -17.46
N GLY A 20 31.81 17.62 -17.66
CA GLY A 20 31.64 16.23 -17.30
C GLY A 20 31.45 16.01 -15.78
N PHE A 21 32.27 16.71 -14.96
CA PHE A 21 32.13 16.70 -13.51
C PHE A 21 30.76 17.27 -13.08
N THR A 22 30.40 18.42 -13.62
CA THR A 22 29.16 19.12 -13.28
C THR A 22 27.95 18.28 -13.65
N ALA A 23 27.92 17.70 -14.85
CA ALA A 23 26.84 16.85 -15.31
C ALA A 23 26.69 15.61 -14.43
N THR A 24 27.78 14.91 -14.11
CA THR A 24 27.75 13.72 -13.25
C THR A 24 27.25 14.06 -11.85
N ALA A 25 27.74 15.13 -11.24
CA ALA A 25 27.35 15.56 -9.90
C ALA A 25 25.86 15.98 -9.84
N VAL A 26 25.39 16.74 -10.83
CA VAL A 26 24.01 17.20 -10.96
C VAL A 26 23.07 16.01 -11.17
N LEU A 27 23.42 15.06 -12.06
CA LEU A 27 22.58 13.88 -12.31
C LEU A 27 22.49 12.98 -11.08
N MET A 28 23.60 12.72 -10.37
CA MET A 28 23.57 11.94 -9.13
C MET A 28 22.60 12.53 -8.09
N LEU A 29 22.69 13.85 -7.89
CA LEU A 29 21.79 14.53 -6.97
C LEU A 29 20.35 14.61 -7.49
N ALA A 30 20.17 14.78 -8.79
CA ALA A 30 18.84 14.78 -9.41
C ALA A 30 18.11 13.45 -9.16
N PHE A 31 18.80 12.32 -9.30
CA PHE A 31 18.23 11.02 -8.97
C PHE A 31 17.96 10.87 -7.46
N GLY A 32 18.92 11.20 -6.60
CA GLY A 32 18.76 11.06 -5.14
C GLY A 32 17.66 11.98 -4.60
N ILE A 33 17.68 13.27 -4.93
CA ILE A 33 16.68 14.24 -4.50
C ILE A 33 15.33 13.96 -5.16
N GLY A 34 15.32 13.60 -6.44
CA GLY A 34 14.10 13.29 -7.19
C GLY A 34 13.36 12.09 -6.62
N ALA A 35 14.07 10.99 -6.37
CA ALA A 35 13.50 9.80 -5.73
C ALA A 35 12.96 10.12 -4.33
N THR A 36 13.72 10.87 -3.51
CA THR A 36 13.27 11.29 -2.17
C THR A 36 12.05 12.19 -2.25
N THR A 37 11.99 13.11 -3.23
CA THR A 37 10.85 14.00 -3.45
C THR A 37 9.61 13.24 -3.89
N ALA A 38 9.75 12.24 -4.77
CA ALA A 38 8.63 11.39 -5.20
C ALA A 38 8.03 10.60 -4.02
N ILE A 39 8.87 9.95 -3.22
CA ILE A 39 8.39 9.24 -2.00
C ILE A 39 7.82 10.22 -0.97
N PHE A 40 8.44 11.38 -0.78
CA PHE A 40 7.90 12.40 0.11
C PHE A 40 6.54 12.91 -0.36
N SER A 41 6.30 13.01 -1.68
CA SER A 41 4.99 13.36 -2.24
C SER A 41 3.90 12.33 -1.84
N ILE A 42 4.25 11.04 -1.82
CA ILE A 42 3.35 9.98 -1.34
C ILE A 42 3.12 10.12 0.17
N VAL A 43 4.19 10.30 0.94
CA VAL A 43 4.12 10.48 2.39
C VAL A 43 3.33 11.73 2.78
N ASP A 44 3.54 12.86 2.07
CA ASP A 44 2.78 14.10 2.27
C ASP A 44 1.29 13.87 1.98
N GLY A 45 0.96 13.31 0.81
CA GLY A 45 -0.42 13.07 0.40
C GLY A 45 -1.19 12.13 1.32
N VAL A 46 -0.52 11.06 1.79
CA VAL A 46 -1.16 10.00 2.58
C VAL A 46 -1.08 10.29 4.09
N LEU A 47 0.11 10.63 4.62
CA LEU A 47 0.34 10.71 6.07
C LEU A 47 0.26 12.10 6.66
N LEU A 48 0.84 13.12 5.97
CA LEU A 48 1.08 14.44 6.56
C LEU A 48 -0.03 15.44 6.25
N ARG A 49 -0.62 15.34 5.07
CA ARG A 49 -1.64 16.29 4.62
C ARG A 49 -2.91 16.13 5.46
N PRO A 50 -3.38 17.21 6.13
CA PRO A 50 -4.60 17.12 6.91
C PRO A 50 -5.79 16.72 6.01
N LEU A 51 -6.79 16.08 6.61
CA LEU A 51 -8.04 15.76 5.94
C LEU A 51 -8.71 17.04 5.41
N PRO A 52 -9.40 16.99 4.24
CA PRO A 52 -10.02 18.15 3.63
C PRO A 52 -11.32 18.58 4.33
N PHE A 53 -11.37 18.42 5.66
CA PHE A 53 -12.52 18.71 6.50
C PHE A 53 -12.22 19.87 7.45
N VAL A 54 -13.26 20.51 7.98
CA VAL A 54 -13.11 21.60 8.94
C VAL A 54 -12.54 21.06 10.24
N GLN A 55 -11.48 21.70 10.77
CA GLN A 55 -10.81 21.32 12.02
C GLN A 55 -10.53 19.79 12.11
N PRO A 56 -9.74 19.22 11.20
CA PRO A 56 -9.55 17.77 11.08
C PRO A 56 -9.01 17.11 12.36
N ASN A 57 -8.27 17.85 13.19
CA ASN A 57 -7.73 17.35 14.45
C ASN A 57 -8.80 17.02 15.52
N GLN A 58 -10.05 17.52 15.34
CA GLN A 58 -11.18 17.20 16.21
C GLN A 58 -11.97 15.99 15.71
N LEU A 59 -11.68 15.52 14.49
CA LEU A 59 -12.37 14.37 13.92
C LEU A 59 -11.77 13.07 14.44
N VAL A 60 -12.65 12.24 14.98
CA VAL A 60 -12.29 10.93 15.53
C VAL A 60 -13.28 9.88 15.02
N THR A 61 -12.82 8.65 14.91
CA THR A 61 -13.69 7.48 14.77
C THR A 61 -14.03 6.96 16.16
N LEU A 62 -15.28 6.54 16.34
CA LEU A 62 -15.75 5.77 17.48
C LEU A 62 -16.17 4.39 16.96
N GLY A 63 -15.69 3.33 17.56
CA GLY A 63 -16.11 1.96 17.24
C GLY A 63 -15.81 1.03 18.40
N ASP A 64 -16.33 -0.17 18.33
CA ASP A 64 -16.29 -1.10 19.43
C ASP A 64 -15.22 -2.19 19.22
N GLN A 65 -14.46 -2.48 20.27
CA GLN A 65 -13.65 -3.69 20.37
C GLN A 65 -14.47 -4.77 21.08
N LEU A 66 -14.53 -5.94 20.48
CA LEU A 66 -15.21 -7.07 21.08
C LEU A 66 -14.23 -7.86 21.98
N ALA A 67 -14.44 -7.80 23.29
CA ALA A 67 -13.56 -8.41 24.27
C ALA A 67 -13.40 -9.93 24.04
N GLY A 68 -12.15 -10.40 24.02
CA GLY A 68 -11.82 -11.81 23.82
C GLY A 68 -11.79 -12.27 22.36
N THR A 69 -11.86 -11.33 21.42
CA THR A 69 -11.59 -11.53 20.00
C THR A 69 -10.46 -10.60 19.58
N ASN A 70 -9.85 -10.82 18.42
CA ASN A 70 -8.90 -9.89 17.83
C ASN A 70 -9.60 -8.76 17.05
N TRP A 71 -10.92 -8.77 17.05
CA TRP A 71 -11.74 -7.81 16.32
C TRP A 71 -11.68 -6.45 16.97
N GLY A 72 -11.20 -5.47 16.26
CA GLY A 72 -11.00 -4.12 16.77
C GLY A 72 -9.77 -3.93 17.67
N GLU A 73 -8.84 -4.90 17.76
CA GLU A 73 -7.67 -4.82 18.65
C GLU A 73 -6.75 -3.64 18.34
N HIS A 74 -6.63 -3.29 17.05
CA HIS A 74 -5.75 -2.21 16.59
C HIS A 74 -6.47 -1.06 15.90
N ASP A 75 -7.77 -1.21 15.64
CA ASP A 75 -8.64 -0.25 14.99
C ASP A 75 -10.04 -0.27 15.62
N PRO A 76 -10.85 0.78 15.47
CA PRO A 76 -12.24 0.74 15.92
C PRO A 76 -13.03 -0.23 15.06
N GLY A 77 -13.60 -1.26 15.67
CA GLY A 77 -14.51 -2.17 15.01
C GLY A 77 -15.83 -1.47 14.63
N PRO A 78 -16.66 -2.11 13.81
CA PRO A 78 -17.97 -1.58 13.46
C PRO A 78 -18.90 -1.59 14.69
N VAL A 79 -20.01 -0.85 14.55
CA VAL A 79 -21.09 -0.74 15.54
C VAL A 79 -22.42 -1.19 14.93
N THR A 80 -23.41 -1.45 15.78
CA THR A 80 -24.77 -1.84 15.36
C THR A 80 -25.66 -0.61 15.15
N GLY A 81 -26.83 -0.78 14.53
CA GLY A 81 -27.82 0.30 14.38
C GLY A 81 -28.30 0.89 15.71
N PRO A 82 -28.73 0.08 16.69
CA PRO A 82 -29.08 0.56 18.03
C PRO A 82 -27.94 1.29 18.74
N GLU A 83 -26.70 0.80 18.62
CA GLU A 83 -25.51 1.47 19.18
C GLU A 83 -25.30 2.86 18.58
N VAL A 84 -25.40 3.01 17.26
CA VAL A 84 -25.30 4.33 16.60
C VAL A 84 -26.28 5.32 17.22
N VAL A 85 -27.56 4.93 17.34
CA VAL A 85 -28.62 5.79 17.89
C VAL A 85 -28.35 6.12 19.36
N THR A 86 -27.91 5.13 20.14
CA THR A 86 -27.64 5.32 21.58
C THR A 86 -26.41 6.20 21.80
N TYR A 87 -25.30 5.94 21.09
CA TYR A 87 -24.11 6.80 21.18
C TYR A 87 -24.42 8.24 20.76
N GLN A 88 -25.19 8.45 19.70
CA GLN A 88 -25.58 9.80 19.25
C GLN A 88 -26.40 10.55 20.31
N ARG A 89 -27.25 9.85 21.06
CA ARG A 89 -28.15 10.44 22.06
C ARG A 89 -27.48 10.70 23.41
N GLU A 90 -26.66 9.74 23.87
CA GLU A 90 -26.22 9.69 25.27
C GLU A 90 -24.79 10.20 25.47
N THR A 91 -23.93 10.26 24.43
CA THR A 91 -22.57 10.76 24.62
C THR A 91 -22.52 12.29 24.71
N HIS A 92 -21.67 12.78 25.62
CA HIS A 92 -21.57 14.21 25.92
C HIS A 92 -20.21 14.81 25.47
N ALA A 93 -19.23 14.00 25.18
CA ALA A 93 -17.90 14.45 24.78
C ALA A 93 -17.85 14.97 23.32
N PHE A 94 -18.84 14.60 22.51
CA PHE A 94 -18.89 14.94 21.08
C PHE A 94 -19.77 16.19 20.85
N GLN A 95 -19.36 17.04 19.92
CA GLN A 95 -20.16 18.13 19.40
C GLN A 95 -21.23 17.58 18.42
N SER A 96 -20.85 16.62 17.62
CA SER A 96 -21.70 15.89 16.70
C SER A 96 -21.09 14.52 16.44
N LEU A 97 -21.93 13.48 16.33
CA LEU A 97 -21.56 12.10 16.08
C LEU A 97 -22.46 11.55 14.96
N GLY A 98 -21.91 10.85 14.01
CA GLY A 98 -22.65 10.29 12.89
C GLY A 98 -22.22 8.89 12.55
N GLY A 99 -23.18 8.10 12.01
CA GLY A 99 -22.95 6.75 11.51
C GLY A 99 -23.05 6.69 10.00
N PHE A 100 -22.34 5.75 9.39
CA PHE A 100 -22.37 5.51 7.95
C PHE A 100 -22.05 4.04 7.61
N THR A 101 -22.41 3.65 6.40
CA THR A 101 -22.01 2.36 5.80
C THR A 101 -21.93 2.50 4.28
N GLY A 102 -21.10 1.70 3.64
CA GLY A 102 -21.09 1.56 2.17
C GLY A 102 -22.42 0.96 1.68
N ALA A 103 -22.81 1.28 0.46
CA ALA A 103 -23.97 0.72 -0.22
C ALA A 103 -23.75 0.70 -1.73
N GLY A 104 -24.27 -0.32 -2.38
CA GLY A 104 -24.34 -0.39 -3.84
C GLY A 104 -25.78 -0.16 -4.32
N TYR A 105 -25.96 0.60 -5.39
CA TYR A 105 -27.27 0.80 -6.02
C TYR A 105 -27.22 0.59 -7.53
N GLU A 106 -28.26 -0.02 -8.10
CA GLU A 106 -28.51 0.05 -9.52
C GLU A 106 -28.97 1.48 -9.87
N LEU A 107 -28.18 2.21 -10.64
CA LEU A 107 -28.59 3.48 -11.22
C LEU A 107 -29.17 3.24 -12.60
N SER A 108 -30.43 3.57 -12.78
CA SER A 108 -31.14 3.46 -14.07
C SER A 108 -31.92 4.75 -14.41
N GLY A 109 -32.40 4.84 -15.66
CA GLY A 109 -33.10 6.02 -16.14
C GLY A 109 -32.22 7.16 -16.65
N ILE A 110 -30.90 7.03 -16.58
CA ILE A 110 -29.91 7.99 -17.08
C ILE A 110 -28.78 7.23 -17.75
N GLY A 111 -28.75 7.18 -19.08
CA GLY A 111 -27.77 6.40 -19.83
C GLY A 111 -27.97 4.89 -19.68
N GLU A 112 -26.88 4.12 -19.83
CA GLU A 112 -26.93 2.69 -19.58
C GLU A 112 -27.04 2.39 -18.08
N PRO A 113 -27.81 1.36 -17.67
CA PRO A 113 -27.87 0.94 -16.28
C PRO A 113 -26.49 0.58 -15.74
N ALA A 114 -26.16 1.07 -14.56
CA ALA A 114 -24.86 0.85 -13.94
C ALA A 114 -25.03 0.62 -12.44
N GLN A 115 -24.20 -0.27 -11.89
CA GLN A 115 -24.01 -0.35 -10.45
C GLN A 115 -23.13 0.80 -10.02
N ILE A 116 -23.55 1.55 -9.01
CA ILE A 116 -22.84 2.69 -8.47
C ILE A 116 -22.50 2.49 -7.01
N SER A 117 -21.33 2.96 -6.60
CA SER A 117 -20.94 2.99 -5.21
C SER A 117 -21.59 4.18 -4.50
N ALA A 118 -22.27 3.94 -3.41
CA ALA A 118 -22.93 4.94 -2.61
C ALA A 118 -22.59 4.75 -1.12
N ALA A 119 -22.98 5.72 -0.31
CA ALA A 119 -22.98 5.57 1.13
C ALA A 119 -24.34 5.95 1.74
N ARG A 120 -24.82 5.10 2.65
CA ARG A 120 -25.89 5.45 3.57
C ARG A 120 -25.28 6.13 4.79
N MET A 121 -25.75 7.31 5.16
CA MET A 121 -25.22 7.99 6.33
C MET A 121 -26.26 8.82 7.07
N THR A 122 -26.05 8.99 8.37
CA THR A 122 -26.89 9.87 9.17
C THR A 122 -26.69 11.33 8.76
N PRO A 123 -27.71 12.19 8.82
CA PRO A 123 -27.61 13.62 8.45
C PRO A 123 -26.55 14.38 9.25
N SER A 124 -26.28 13.96 10.48
CA SER A 124 -25.24 14.51 11.34
C SER A 124 -23.84 14.42 10.74
N MET A 125 -23.58 13.47 9.82
CA MET A 125 -22.27 13.31 9.18
C MET A 125 -21.81 14.57 8.44
N PHE A 126 -22.69 15.27 7.75
CA PHE A 126 -22.33 16.53 7.09
C PHE A 126 -21.88 17.61 8.09
N THR A 127 -22.53 17.65 9.27
CA THR A 127 -22.15 18.54 10.37
C THR A 127 -20.83 18.11 10.99
N VAL A 128 -20.63 16.80 11.19
CA VAL A 128 -19.37 16.22 11.68
C VAL A 128 -18.22 16.62 10.77
N LEU A 129 -18.35 16.44 9.45
CA LEU A 129 -17.30 16.73 8.48
C LEU A 129 -17.16 18.23 8.19
N GLY A 130 -18.23 19.03 8.43
CA GLY A 130 -18.22 20.48 8.29
C GLY A 130 -18.11 20.97 6.85
N VAL A 131 -18.58 20.19 5.87
CA VAL A 131 -18.48 20.53 4.44
C VAL A 131 -19.86 20.89 3.89
N ALA A 132 -19.96 22.08 3.35
CA ALA A 132 -21.18 22.54 2.66
C ALA A 132 -21.23 21.99 1.21
N PRO A 133 -22.42 21.70 0.68
CA PRO A 133 -22.58 21.30 -0.72
C PRO A 133 -22.19 22.43 -1.67
N LEU A 134 -21.72 22.08 -2.85
CA LEU A 134 -21.42 23.02 -3.95
C LEU A 134 -22.70 23.60 -4.55
N LEU A 135 -23.71 22.75 -4.73
CA LEU A 135 -25.04 23.12 -5.24
C LEU A 135 -26.11 22.51 -4.34
N GLY A 136 -27.22 23.22 -4.15
CA GLY A 136 -28.35 22.72 -3.40
C GLY A 136 -28.10 22.61 -1.89
N ARG A 137 -28.56 21.52 -1.32
CA ARG A 137 -28.50 21.23 0.13
C ARG A 137 -28.21 19.76 0.42
N VAL A 138 -27.91 19.45 1.66
CA VAL A 138 -27.83 18.08 2.18
C VAL A 138 -29.16 17.64 2.78
N PHE A 139 -29.34 16.35 3.06
CA PHE A 139 -30.55 15.85 3.70
C PHE A 139 -30.60 16.15 5.20
N THR A 140 -31.82 16.27 5.70
CA THR A 140 -32.14 16.66 7.09
C THR A 140 -32.48 15.44 7.95
N ALA A 141 -32.48 15.62 9.28
CA ALA A 141 -32.92 14.58 10.22
C ALA A 141 -34.40 14.19 10.01
N GLN A 142 -35.24 15.14 9.60
CA GLN A 142 -36.64 14.86 9.30
C GLN A 142 -36.79 13.97 8.05
N GLU A 143 -35.98 14.22 6.99
CA GLU A 143 -35.98 13.41 5.77
C GLU A 143 -35.46 11.99 6.05
N ASP A 144 -34.46 11.85 6.92
CA ASP A 144 -33.95 10.55 7.36
C ASP A 144 -35.01 9.74 8.12
N GLN A 145 -35.67 10.37 9.10
CA GLN A 145 -36.76 9.72 9.88
C GLN A 145 -37.97 9.35 9.00
N GLN A 146 -38.32 10.20 8.02
CA GLN A 146 -39.41 9.95 7.08
C GLN A 146 -39.02 9.00 5.94
N LYS A 147 -37.78 8.51 5.93
CA LYS A 147 -37.24 7.65 4.86
C LYS A 147 -37.41 8.28 3.47
N ALA A 148 -37.18 9.61 3.39
CA ALA A 148 -37.31 10.36 2.15
C ALA A 148 -36.31 9.85 1.11
N GLN A 149 -36.79 9.67 -0.13
CA GLN A 149 -35.95 9.24 -1.25
C GLN A 149 -35.23 10.45 -1.86
N VAL A 150 -34.16 10.87 -1.23
CA VAL A 150 -33.31 11.98 -1.64
C VAL A 150 -31.86 11.54 -1.77
N ALA A 151 -31.13 12.14 -2.69
CA ALA A 151 -29.72 11.82 -2.95
C ALA A 151 -28.88 13.09 -3.10
N VAL A 152 -27.65 13.02 -2.61
CA VAL A 152 -26.61 14.05 -2.81
C VAL A 152 -25.55 13.45 -3.70
N LEU A 153 -25.23 14.10 -4.83
CA LEU A 153 -24.25 13.59 -5.81
C LEU A 153 -22.81 13.97 -5.45
N SER A 154 -21.86 13.14 -5.81
CA SER A 154 -20.46 13.54 -5.84
C SER A 154 -20.19 14.48 -7.01
N TYR A 155 -19.12 15.28 -6.90
CA TYR A 155 -18.70 16.17 -7.99
C TYR A 155 -18.38 15.39 -9.27
N ILE A 156 -17.77 14.21 -9.13
CA ILE A 156 -17.37 13.39 -10.26
C ILE A 156 -18.61 12.84 -10.97
N THR A 157 -19.56 12.30 -10.24
CA THR A 157 -20.81 11.77 -10.79
C THR A 157 -21.62 12.87 -11.49
N TRP A 158 -21.73 14.06 -10.86
CA TRP A 158 -22.36 15.21 -11.49
C TRP A 158 -21.70 15.59 -12.82
N LYS A 159 -20.35 15.60 -12.89
CA LYS A 159 -19.63 15.93 -14.12
C LYS A 159 -19.70 14.82 -15.18
N SER A 160 -19.55 13.57 -14.80
CA SER A 160 -19.44 12.45 -15.76
C SER A 160 -20.81 12.00 -16.30
N ARG A 161 -21.84 11.93 -15.43
CA ARG A 161 -23.16 11.40 -15.80
C ARG A 161 -24.19 12.49 -16.12
N PHE A 162 -24.01 13.69 -15.58
CA PHE A 162 -24.93 14.83 -15.80
C PHE A 162 -24.28 16.00 -16.53
N ASN A 163 -23.10 15.81 -17.13
CA ASN A 163 -22.35 16.84 -17.88
C ASN A 163 -22.12 18.15 -17.10
N GLY A 164 -22.22 18.09 -15.76
CA GLY A 164 -22.10 19.28 -14.91
C GLY A 164 -23.26 20.28 -15.06
N ASP A 165 -24.44 19.81 -15.43
CA ASP A 165 -25.63 20.66 -15.56
C ASP A 165 -26.02 21.26 -14.19
N PRO A 166 -26.10 22.59 -14.04
CA PRO A 166 -26.56 23.23 -12.82
C PRO A 166 -28.04 22.92 -12.47
N HIS A 167 -28.85 22.52 -13.46
CA HIS A 167 -30.27 22.17 -13.29
C HIS A 167 -30.49 20.74 -12.81
N VAL A 168 -29.44 20.03 -12.40
CA VAL A 168 -29.54 18.67 -11.85
C VAL A 168 -30.37 18.58 -10.56
N LEU A 169 -30.49 19.70 -9.83
CA LEU A 169 -31.29 19.73 -8.60
C LEU A 169 -32.77 19.56 -8.91
N GLY A 170 -33.46 18.70 -8.16
CA GLY A 170 -34.86 18.33 -8.37
C GLY A 170 -35.06 17.22 -9.42
N THR A 171 -34.05 16.84 -10.18
CA THR A 171 -34.16 15.69 -11.11
C THR A 171 -34.37 14.38 -10.35
N LYS A 172 -35.17 13.47 -10.94
CA LYS A 172 -35.40 12.15 -10.40
C LYS A 172 -34.46 11.16 -11.06
N ILE A 173 -33.73 10.43 -10.25
CA ILE A 173 -32.90 9.29 -10.64
C ILE A 173 -33.51 8.02 -10.08
N LEU A 174 -33.31 6.88 -10.73
CA LEU A 174 -33.78 5.59 -10.22
C LEU A 174 -32.59 4.87 -9.55
N LEU A 175 -32.70 4.67 -8.24
CA LEU A 175 -31.80 3.84 -7.45
C LEU A 175 -32.56 2.59 -7.03
N ASP A 176 -32.10 1.42 -7.44
CA ASP A 176 -32.83 0.15 -7.28
C ASP A 176 -34.28 0.29 -7.74
N ARG A 177 -34.47 0.96 -8.87
CA ARG A 177 -35.80 1.23 -9.47
C ARG A 177 -36.76 2.03 -8.60
N LYS A 178 -36.27 2.67 -7.53
CA LYS A 178 -37.00 3.64 -6.70
C LYS A 178 -36.60 5.06 -7.11
N PRO A 179 -37.56 5.99 -7.24
CA PRO A 179 -37.26 7.35 -7.63
C PRO A 179 -36.64 8.14 -6.46
N TYR A 180 -35.40 8.58 -6.61
CA TYR A 180 -34.73 9.48 -5.69
C TYR A 180 -34.61 10.87 -6.31
N VAL A 181 -34.81 11.90 -5.50
CA VAL A 181 -34.66 13.29 -5.94
C VAL A 181 -33.25 13.79 -5.62
N VAL A 182 -32.52 14.28 -6.61
CA VAL A 182 -31.23 14.93 -6.41
C VAL A 182 -31.44 16.27 -5.73
N ILE A 183 -30.93 16.42 -4.49
CA ILE A 183 -31.11 17.64 -3.69
C ILE A 183 -29.82 18.44 -3.53
N GLY A 184 -28.67 17.88 -3.86
CA GLY A 184 -27.38 18.56 -3.70
C GLY A 184 -26.25 17.90 -4.48
N VAL A 185 -25.15 18.66 -4.63
CA VAL A 185 -23.89 18.20 -5.20
C VAL A 185 -22.76 18.59 -4.26
N MET A 186 -21.92 17.66 -3.85
CA MET A 186 -20.78 17.93 -2.99
C MET A 186 -19.60 18.53 -3.77
N PRO A 187 -18.72 19.32 -3.12
CA PRO A 187 -17.54 19.87 -3.78
C PRO A 187 -16.53 18.76 -4.15
N ARG A 188 -15.65 19.05 -5.12
CA ARG A 188 -14.63 18.10 -5.62
C ARG A 188 -13.71 17.51 -4.53
N SER A 189 -13.50 18.27 -3.46
CA SER A 189 -12.65 17.85 -2.33
C SER A 189 -13.36 16.93 -1.34
N PHE A 190 -14.66 16.69 -1.49
CA PHE A 190 -15.42 15.83 -0.60
C PHE A 190 -15.33 14.38 -1.09
N GLU A 191 -14.49 13.59 -0.45
CA GLU A 191 -14.34 12.15 -0.64
C GLU A 191 -14.64 11.50 0.70
N PHE A 192 -15.77 10.81 0.82
CA PHE A 192 -16.22 10.13 2.04
C PHE A 192 -17.34 9.12 1.70
N PRO A 193 -17.46 7.96 2.35
CA PRO A 193 -16.55 7.46 3.38
C PRO A 193 -15.19 7.10 2.80
N MET A 194 -14.20 7.10 3.68
CA MET A 194 -12.88 6.58 3.42
C MET A 194 -12.86 5.21 4.10
N GLU A 195 -13.09 4.16 3.34
CA GLU A 195 -13.05 2.80 3.87
C GLU A 195 -11.61 2.36 4.12
N TYR A 196 -11.39 1.53 5.16
CA TYR A 196 -10.10 1.00 5.54
C TYR A 196 -9.40 0.30 4.37
N GLY A 197 -8.39 0.97 3.80
CA GLY A 197 -7.57 0.40 2.74
C GLY A 197 -8.20 0.35 1.34
N HIS A 198 -9.43 0.82 1.15
CA HIS A 198 -10.08 0.85 -0.16
C HIS A 198 -10.65 2.24 -0.47
N LEU A 199 -10.21 2.82 -1.58
CA LEU A 199 -10.82 4.02 -2.16
C LEU A 199 -12.03 3.61 -3.01
N TYR A 200 -13.13 3.31 -2.36
CA TYR A 200 -14.40 3.34 -3.08
C TYR A 200 -14.74 4.80 -3.36
N ARG A 201 -14.71 5.18 -4.61
CA ARG A 201 -15.20 6.49 -5.03
C ARG A 201 -16.71 6.51 -4.86
N THR A 202 -17.17 7.01 -3.73
CA THR A 202 -18.60 7.20 -3.48
C THR A 202 -19.18 8.13 -4.55
N GLU A 203 -20.13 7.62 -5.32
CA GLU A 203 -20.77 8.36 -6.40
C GLU A 203 -21.93 9.22 -5.88
N LEU A 204 -22.61 8.79 -4.82
CA LEU A 204 -23.67 9.56 -4.17
C LEU A 204 -23.88 9.14 -2.70
N TRP A 205 -24.58 9.97 -1.97
CA TRP A 205 -24.96 9.75 -0.57
C TRP A 205 -26.47 9.80 -0.43
N VAL A 206 -27.01 8.87 0.37
CA VAL A 206 -28.44 8.79 0.72
C VAL A 206 -28.60 8.80 2.24
N PRO A 207 -29.77 9.19 2.78
CA PRO A 207 -30.05 9.09 4.20
C PRO A 207 -29.90 7.67 4.73
N MET A 208 -29.47 7.52 5.97
CA MET A 208 -29.34 6.21 6.64
C MET A 208 -30.68 5.48 6.68
N SER A 209 -31.75 6.18 7.04
CA SER A 209 -33.15 5.71 7.01
C SER A 209 -33.32 4.32 7.58
N PHE A 210 -32.85 4.10 8.81
CA PHE A 210 -32.91 2.81 9.48
C PHE A 210 -34.28 2.14 9.35
N SER A 211 -34.32 0.89 8.99
CA SER A 211 -35.49 0.06 9.02
C SER A 211 -35.86 -0.30 10.47
N VAL A 212 -37.07 -0.81 10.69
CA VAL A 212 -37.48 -1.30 12.00
C VAL A 212 -36.64 -2.49 12.44
N GLN A 213 -36.22 -3.33 11.49
CA GLN A 213 -35.38 -4.48 11.74
C GLN A 213 -33.95 -4.07 12.14
N GLU A 214 -33.37 -3.09 11.49
CA GLU A 214 -32.03 -2.57 11.83
C GLU A 214 -31.96 -1.91 13.20
N LEU A 215 -33.09 -1.54 13.79
CA LEU A 215 -33.19 -0.99 15.15
C LEU A 215 -33.84 -1.96 16.15
N SER A 216 -34.10 -3.20 15.74
CA SER A 216 -34.67 -4.20 16.65
C SER A 216 -33.62 -4.70 17.67
N PRO A 217 -34.03 -5.28 18.80
CA PRO A 217 -33.10 -5.90 19.74
C PRO A 217 -32.21 -7.00 19.11
N ASP A 218 -32.73 -7.69 18.08
CA ASP A 218 -31.94 -8.72 17.38
C ASP A 218 -30.80 -8.12 16.56
N ALA A 219 -30.91 -6.85 16.16
CA ALA A 219 -29.87 -6.13 15.45
C ALA A 219 -28.67 -5.72 16.32
N GLU A 220 -28.74 -5.88 17.64
CA GLU A 220 -27.63 -5.65 18.58
C GLU A 220 -26.42 -6.58 18.35
N THR A 221 -26.54 -7.53 17.47
CA THR A 221 -25.46 -8.44 17.08
C THR A 221 -25.03 -8.29 15.61
N SER A 222 -25.51 -7.23 14.95
CA SER A 222 -25.23 -6.92 13.54
C SER A 222 -24.26 -5.73 13.45
N TRP A 223 -22.96 -6.00 13.61
CA TRP A 223 -21.91 -4.98 13.55
C TRP A 223 -21.47 -4.74 12.09
N TYR A 224 -21.94 -3.66 11.47
CA TYR A 224 -21.61 -3.31 10.07
C TYR A 224 -21.50 -1.81 9.82
N LEU A 225 -21.86 -0.98 10.82
CA LEU A 225 -21.84 0.47 10.71
C LEU A 225 -20.54 1.04 11.27
N GLN A 226 -20.11 2.14 10.72
CA GLN A 226 -18.97 2.91 11.21
C GLN A 226 -19.44 4.25 11.76
N MET A 227 -18.71 4.80 12.73
CA MET A 227 -19.04 6.09 13.30
C MET A 227 -17.87 7.06 13.24
N VAL A 228 -18.19 8.32 12.94
CA VAL A 228 -17.25 9.45 13.02
C VAL A 228 -17.87 10.54 13.88
N GLY A 229 -17.06 11.10 14.76
CA GLY A 229 -17.47 12.18 15.64
C GLY A 229 -16.54 13.38 15.59
N ARG A 230 -17.08 14.54 15.94
CA ARG A 230 -16.33 15.76 16.21
C ARG A 230 -16.29 15.98 17.71
N LEU A 231 -15.11 16.00 18.29
CA LEU A 231 -14.93 16.29 19.72
C LEU A 231 -15.31 17.75 20.02
N LYS A 232 -15.89 17.99 21.20
CA LYS A 232 -16.09 19.34 21.73
C LYS A 232 -14.72 20.02 21.95
N PRO A 233 -14.64 21.36 21.82
CA PRO A 233 -13.41 22.09 22.10
C PRO A 233 -12.87 21.79 23.51
N GLY A 234 -11.60 21.43 23.60
CA GLY A 234 -10.92 21.11 24.85
C GLY A 234 -11.12 19.69 25.38
N VAL A 235 -11.97 18.87 24.77
CA VAL A 235 -12.14 17.46 25.15
C VAL A 235 -11.00 16.63 24.55
N THR A 236 -10.37 15.82 25.38
CA THR A 236 -9.32 14.89 24.97
C THR A 236 -9.92 13.57 24.49
N ARG A 237 -9.15 12.83 23.68
CA ARG A 237 -9.52 11.48 23.26
C ARG A 237 -9.89 10.57 24.44
N ALA A 238 -9.07 10.55 25.49
CA ALA A 238 -9.30 9.70 26.66
C ALA A 238 -10.62 10.04 27.40
N GLN A 239 -11.00 11.33 27.43
CA GLN A 239 -12.30 11.75 27.99
C GLN A 239 -13.46 11.28 27.12
N ALA A 240 -13.33 11.36 25.79
CA ALA A 240 -14.35 10.86 24.87
C ALA A 240 -14.51 9.33 24.95
N GLU A 241 -13.40 8.62 25.10
CA GLU A 241 -13.39 7.17 25.28
C GLU A 241 -14.02 6.76 26.63
N ALA A 242 -13.75 7.50 27.71
CA ALA A 242 -14.39 7.28 29.00
C ALA A 242 -15.91 7.55 28.98
N ASP A 243 -16.35 8.62 28.30
CA ASP A 243 -17.74 8.95 28.08
C ASP A 243 -18.46 7.84 27.28
N ALA A 244 -17.87 7.41 26.16
CA ALA A 244 -18.41 6.31 25.34
C ALA A 244 -18.49 5.00 26.14
N ASN A 245 -17.51 4.66 26.99
CA ASN A 245 -17.51 3.48 27.84
C ASN A 245 -18.66 3.48 28.88
N GLN A 246 -19.08 4.65 29.37
CA GLN A 246 -20.25 4.75 30.23
C GLN A 246 -21.53 4.38 29.46
N VAL A 247 -21.66 4.89 28.24
CA VAL A 247 -22.80 4.57 27.35
C VAL A 247 -22.78 3.11 26.95
N ALA A 248 -21.64 2.52 26.62
CA ALA A 248 -21.50 1.10 26.31
C ALA A 248 -21.97 0.19 27.46
N ALA A 249 -21.70 0.58 28.71
CA ALA A 249 -22.19 -0.15 29.86
C ALA A 249 -23.72 -0.16 29.94
N GLU A 250 -24.39 0.87 29.44
CA GLU A 250 -25.85 0.92 29.33
C GLU A 250 -26.36 0.09 28.17
N ILE A 251 -25.71 0.17 27.00
CA ILE A 251 -26.01 -0.67 25.82
C ILE A 251 -25.94 -2.15 26.22
N MET A 252 -24.86 -2.60 26.84
CA MET A 252 -24.67 -3.99 27.25
C MET A 252 -25.73 -4.48 28.27
N ARG A 253 -26.29 -3.57 29.08
CA ARG A 253 -27.42 -3.95 29.97
C ARG A 253 -28.68 -4.29 29.20
N ASN A 254 -28.88 -3.67 28.06
CA ASN A 254 -30.06 -3.85 27.21
C ASN A 254 -29.88 -4.96 26.16
N TYR A 255 -28.72 -5.59 26.09
CA TYR A 255 -28.48 -6.70 25.16
C TYR A 255 -29.49 -7.83 25.37
N PRO A 256 -29.95 -8.48 24.29
CA PRO A 256 -30.81 -9.63 24.36
C PRO A 256 -30.14 -10.78 25.14
N PRO A 257 -30.92 -11.74 25.67
CA PRO A 257 -30.39 -12.78 26.56
C PRO A 257 -29.29 -13.65 25.97
N ASP A 258 -29.26 -13.82 24.67
CA ASP A 258 -28.25 -14.56 23.90
C ASP A 258 -26.96 -13.74 23.70
N ALA A 259 -27.05 -12.42 23.61
CA ALA A 259 -25.91 -11.52 23.47
C ALA A 259 -25.26 -11.07 24.80
N LYS A 260 -25.83 -11.47 25.96
CA LYS A 260 -25.30 -11.03 27.28
C LYS A 260 -23.86 -11.43 27.61
N ASN A 261 -23.29 -12.33 26.85
CA ASN A 261 -21.89 -12.74 27.01
C ASN A 261 -20.90 -11.80 26.31
N PHE A 262 -21.41 -10.97 25.39
CA PHE A 262 -20.54 -9.99 24.74
C PHE A 262 -20.17 -8.84 25.66
N ARG A 263 -18.95 -8.36 25.48
CA ARG A 263 -18.45 -7.16 26.15
C ARG A 263 -17.80 -6.31 25.07
N ILE A 264 -18.39 -5.15 24.83
CA ILE A 264 -17.83 -4.13 23.94
C ILE A 264 -17.01 -3.14 24.76
N HIS A 265 -15.93 -2.69 24.18
CA HIS A 265 -15.10 -1.59 24.66
C HIS A 265 -14.98 -0.54 23.57
N PRO A 266 -15.70 0.58 23.69
CA PRO A 266 -15.55 1.67 22.75
C PRO A 266 -14.13 2.21 22.73
N VAL A 267 -13.59 2.38 21.56
CA VAL A 267 -12.29 3.00 21.35
C VAL A 267 -12.45 4.22 20.44
N VAL A 268 -11.66 5.24 20.75
CA VAL A 268 -11.69 6.48 19.99
C VAL A 268 -10.32 6.71 19.36
N TYR A 269 -10.24 6.85 18.05
CA TYR A 269 -9.01 7.13 17.34
C TYR A 269 -9.14 8.37 16.46
N PRO A 270 -8.07 9.18 16.27
CA PRO A 270 -8.10 10.25 15.28
C PRO A 270 -8.40 9.67 13.90
N LEU A 271 -9.38 10.23 13.19
CA LEU A 271 -9.81 9.75 11.88
C LEU A 271 -8.63 9.59 10.91
N GLN A 272 -7.72 10.57 10.87
CA GLN A 272 -6.54 10.52 10.01
C GLN A 272 -5.58 9.35 10.35
N GLN A 273 -5.53 8.91 11.62
CA GLN A 273 -4.63 7.82 12.01
C GLN A 273 -5.13 6.46 11.52
N ILE A 274 -6.43 6.25 11.57
CA ILE A 274 -7.05 4.98 11.16
C ILE A 274 -6.83 4.74 9.66
N GLU A 275 -7.07 5.76 8.84
CA GLU A 275 -6.91 5.66 7.38
C GLU A 275 -5.51 5.22 6.94
N VAL A 276 -4.50 5.52 7.74
CA VAL A 276 -3.10 5.25 7.38
C VAL A 276 -2.45 4.15 8.21
N LEU A 277 -3.21 3.51 9.11
CA LEU A 277 -2.67 2.55 10.07
C LEU A 277 -1.94 1.40 9.36
N GLN A 278 -2.57 0.80 8.36
CA GLN A 278 -2.02 -0.34 7.61
C GLN A 278 -0.89 0.08 6.65
N THR A 279 -0.92 1.30 6.12
CA THR A 279 0.07 1.79 5.16
C THR A 279 1.30 2.44 5.80
N ARG A 280 1.19 2.84 7.07
CA ARG A 280 2.25 3.55 7.81
C ARG A 280 3.60 2.80 7.89
N PRO A 281 3.65 1.49 8.21
CA PRO A 281 4.91 0.75 8.25
C PRO A 281 5.60 0.71 6.89
N LEU A 282 4.83 0.50 5.83
CA LEU A 282 5.29 0.50 4.45
C LEU A 282 5.92 1.84 4.06
N LEU A 283 5.20 2.94 4.27
CA LEU A 283 5.68 4.28 3.91
C LEU A 283 6.93 4.67 4.69
N ARG A 284 7.05 4.25 5.96
CA ARG A 284 8.28 4.43 6.75
C ARG A 284 9.45 3.66 6.16
N MET A 285 9.24 2.42 5.74
CA MET A 285 10.27 1.60 5.11
C MET A 285 10.74 2.22 3.78
N LEU A 286 9.82 2.66 2.93
CA LEU A 286 10.14 3.32 1.66
C LEU A 286 10.91 4.63 1.88
N PHE A 287 10.49 5.43 2.86
CA PHE A 287 11.17 6.68 3.20
C PHE A 287 12.61 6.44 3.71
N LEU A 288 12.81 5.41 4.55
CA LEU A 288 14.14 5.00 4.99
C LEU A 288 15.01 4.53 3.81
N ALA A 289 14.47 3.71 2.92
CA ALA A 289 15.20 3.19 1.77
C ALA A 289 15.68 4.34 0.84
N VAL A 290 14.80 5.30 0.56
CA VAL A 290 15.17 6.43 -0.31
C VAL A 290 16.11 7.42 0.38
N ALA A 291 15.99 7.62 1.70
CA ALA A 291 16.94 8.42 2.48
C ALA A 291 18.37 7.83 2.41
N VAL A 292 18.45 6.51 2.44
CA VAL A 292 19.70 5.77 2.28
C VAL A 292 20.30 5.97 0.88
N VAL A 293 19.49 5.91 -0.18
CA VAL A 293 19.95 6.21 -1.56
C VAL A 293 20.46 7.65 -1.67
N LEU A 294 19.79 8.61 -1.05
CA LEU A 294 20.25 9.99 -0.99
C LEU A 294 21.59 10.13 -0.26
N LEU A 295 21.80 9.41 0.86
CA LEU A 295 23.07 9.40 1.57
C LEU A 295 24.22 8.87 0.69
N ILE A 296 23.99 7.85 -0.14
CA ILE A 296 24.97 7.36 -1.12
C ILE A 296 25.28 8.46 -2.14
N ALA A 297 24.26 9.14 -2.69
CA ALA A 297 24.45 10.25 -3.62
C ALA A 297 25.27 11.40 -2.99
N CYS A 298 25.00 11.72 -1.72
CA CYS A 298 25.75 12.70 -0.95
C CYS A 298 27.22 12.29 -0.75
N ALA A 299 27.48 11.03 -0.40
CA ALA A 299 28.82 10.51 -0.20
C ALA A 299 29.62 10.54 -1.50
N ASN A 300 29.01 10.18 -2.62
CA ASN A 300 29.59 10.25 -3.95
C ASN A 300 29.94 11.70 -4.35
N LEU A 301 29.02 12.64 -4.13
CA LEU A 301 29.29 14.06 -4.38
C LEU A 301 30.41 14.57 -3.50
N ALA A 302 30.40 14.27 -2.20
CA ALA A 302 31.48 14.67 -1.27
C ALA A 302 32.84 14.10 -1.71
N GLY A 303 32.86 12.83 -2.17
CA GLY A 303 34.04 12.19 -2.74
C GLY A 303 34.58 12.91 -4.00
N LEU A 304 33.68 13.27 -4.93
CA LEU A 304 34.03 13.99 -6.14
C LEU A 304 34.56 15.41 -5.84
N LEU A 305 33.93 16.13 -4.91
CA LEU A 305 34.34 17.46 -4.48
C LEU A 305 35.70 17.42 -3.76
N LEU A 306 35.95 16.37 -2.97
CA LEU A 306 37.23 16.18 -2.28
C LEU A 306 38.37 15.94 -3.29
N VAL A 307 38.15 15.13 -4.34
CA VAL A 307 39.10 14.95 -5.44
C VAL A 307 39.43 16.28 -6.12
N ARG A 308 38.41 17.11 -6.36
CA ARG A 308 38.59 18.42 -6.98
C ARG A 308 39.35 19.38 -6.05
N ALA A 309 39.08 19.37 -4.77
CA ALA A 309 39.79 20.18 -3.78
C ALA A 309 41.28 19.83 -3.73
N ILE A 310 41.61 18.54 -3.77
CA ILE A 310 43.03 18.08 -3.78
C ILE A 310 43.75 18.55 -5.05
N ARG A 311 43.12 18.47 -6.23
CA ARG A 311 43.73 18.97 -7.48
C ARG A 311 43.99 20.49 -7.46
N ARG A 312 43.19 21.25 -6.68
CA ARG A 312 43.33 22.70 -6.52
C ARG A 312 44.14 23.10 -5.28
N GLN A 313 44.80 22.15 -4.61
CA GLN A 313 45.48 22.40 -3.36
C GLN A 313 46.57 23.49 -3.48
N ARG A 314 47.32 23.52 -4.60
CA ARG A 314 48.32 24.55 -4.89
C ARG A 314 47.69 25.93 -5.07
N GLU A 315 46.59 26.04 -5.79
CA GLU A 315 45.79 27.27 -5.95
C GLU A 315 45.32 27.82 -4.60
N ILE A 316 44.76 26.90 -3.76
CA ILE A 316 44.29 27.23 -2.40
C ILE A 316 45.44 27.69 -1.52
N ALA A 317 46.61 27.02 -1.55
CA ALA A 317 47.77 27.38 -0.79
C ALA A 317 48.32 28.75 -1.19
N VAL A 318 48.40 29.09 -2.49
CA VAL A 318 48.80 30.41 -2.99
C VAL A 318 47.80 31.48 -2.51
N ARG A 319 46.53 31.25 -2.56
CA ARG A 319 45.50 32.21 -2.06
C ARG A 319 45.65 32.48 -0.57
N MET A 320 45.87 31.42 0.22
CA MET A 320 46.13 31.56 1.67
C MET A 320 47.43 32.30 1.95
N ALA A 321 48.49 32.06 1.17
CA ALA A 321 49.76 32.76 1.29
C ALA A 321 49.66 34.28 0.99
N ILE A 322 48.75 34.68 0.11
CA ILE A 322 48.44 36.10 -0.24
C ILE A 322 47.46 36.72 0.78
N GLY A 323 47.03 35.98 1.85
CA GLY A 323 46.20 36.50 2.93
C GLY A 323 44.71 36.26 2.79
N ALA A 324 44.24 35.35 1.92
CA ALA A 324 42.85 35.02 1.85
C ALA A 324 42.36 34.32 3.15
N PRO A 325 41.28 34.79 3.80
CA PRO A 325 40.81 34.18 5.03
C PRO A 325 40.25 32.77 4.77
N ALA A 326 40.59 31.82 5.63
CA ALA A 326 40.19 30.42 5.51
C ALA A 326 38.64 30.23 5.41
N LEU A 327 37.91 31.11 6.10
CA LEU A 327 36.43 31.11 6.06
C LEU A 327 35.88 31.49 4.66
N ALA A 328 36.58 32.33 3.89
CA ALA A 328 36.17 32.68 2.55
C ALA A 328 36.31 31.50 1.57
N LEU A 329 37.34 30.68 1.75
CA LEU A 329 37.54 29.45 0.98
C LEU A 329 36.51 28.40 1.34
N LEU A 330 36.19 28.23 2.63
CA LEU A 330 35.14 27.34 3.09
C LEU A 330 33.79 27.76 2.49
N ARG A 331 33.42 29.05 2.55
CA ARG A 331 32.20 29.59 1.97
C ARG A 331 32.12 29.34 0.48
N GLN A 332 33.23 29.52 -0.27
CA GLN A 332 33.27 29.26 -1.71
C GLN A 332 32.99 27.78 -2.00
N MET A 333 33.58 26.84 -1.26
CA MET A 333 33.33 25.39 -1.46
C MET A 333 31.89 24.97 -1.13
N ILE A 334 31.33 25.52 -0.07
CA ILE A 334 29.90 25.29 0.27
C ILE A 334 29.01 25.87 -0.81
N LEU A 335 29.28 27.08 -1.30
CA LEU A 335 28.53 27.69 -2.40
C LEU A 335 28.58 26.85 -3.67
N GLU A 336 29.77 26.30 -4.04
CA GLU A 336 29.92 25.43 -5.20
C GLU A 336 29.03 24.18 -5.07
N SER A 337 29.04 23.51 -3.92
CA SER A 337 28.22 22.31 -3.68
C SER A 337 26.74 22.64 -3.59
N VAL A 338 26.33 23.76 -3.00
CA VAL A 338 24.94 24.18 -2.94
C VAL A 338 24.39 24.51 -4.34
N VAL A 339 25.15 25.17 -5.19
CA VAL A 339 24.77 25.46 -6.59
C VAL A 339 24.55 24.16 -7.37
N ILE A 340 25.45 23.18 -7.24
CA ILE A 340 25.32 21.87 -7.89
C ILE A 340 24.06 21.15 -7.34
N SER A 341 23.87 21.20 -6.03
CA SER A 341 22.77 20.50 -5.38
C SER A 341 21.40 21.11 -5.71
N VAL A 342 21.32 22.45 -5.79
CA VAL A 342 20.11 23.14 -6.21
C VAL A 342 19.79 22.86 -7.67
N ALA A 343 20.79 22.85 -8.56
CA ALA A 343 20.61 22.46 -9.95
C ALA A 343 20.13 21.01 -10.08
N GLY A 344 20.73 20.09 -9.32
CA GLY A 344 20.26 18.69 -9.21
C GLY A 344 18.85 18.60 -8.64
N GLY A 345 18.54 19.40 -7.61
CA GLY A 345 17.21 19.47 -6.99
C GLY A 345 16.12 19.93 -7.97
N LEU A 346 16.38 20.93 -8.78
CA LEU A 346 15.43 21.41 -9.80
C LEU A 346 15.14 20.34 -10.86
N ILE A 347 16.18 19.65 -11.34
CA ILE A 347 15.98 18.50 -12.25
C ILE A 347 15.27 17.36 -11.52
N GLY A 348 15.64 17.12 -10.26
CA GLY A 348 15.02 16.12 -9.40
C GLY A 348 13.52 16.34 -9.18
N ILE A 349 13.08 17.59 -9.02
CA ILE A 349 11.65 17.94 -8.97
C ILE A 349 10.95 17.55 -10.27
N GLY A 350 11.56 17.80 -11.43
CA GLY A 350 11.03 17.36 -12.72
C GLY A 350 10.94 15.83 -12.83
N LEU A 351 11.96 15.11 -12.38
CA LEU A 351 11.95 13.64 -12.32
C LEU A 351 10.88 13.11 -11.35
N ALA A 352 10.69 13.75 -10.20
CA ALA A 352 9.66 13.41 -9.25
C ALA A 352 8.25 13.63 -9.82
N ALA A 353 8.04 14.76 -10.55
CA ALA A 353 6.78 15.03 -11.25
C ALA A 353 6.45 13.92 -12.25
N PHE A 354 7.42 13.55 -13.06
CA PHE A 354 7.29 12.45 -14.01
C PHE A 354 6.98 11.12 -13.31
N ALA A 355 7.75 10.80 -12.26
CA ALA A 355 7.58 9.56 -11.50
C ALA A 355 6.20 9.46 -10.83
N VAL A 356 5.67 10.56 -10.27
CA VAL A 356 4.34 10.62 -9.66
C VAL A 356 3.24 10.46 -10.72
N GLU A 357 3.35 11.13 -11.86
CA GLU A 357 2.33 11.06 -12.92
C GLU A 357 2.28 9.67 -13.58
N PHE A 358 3.44 9.14 -13.96
CA PHE A 358 3.53 7.78 -14.52
C PHE A 358 3.28 6.68 -13.48
N GLY A 359 3.70 6.91 -12.23
CA GLY A 359 3.56 5.95 -11.14
C GLY A 359 2.14 5.79 -10.63
N ARG A 360 1.22 6.72 -10.92
CA ARG A 360 -0.19 6.63 -10.47
C ARG A 360 -0.86 5.32 -10.86
N ASN A 361 -0.59 4.83 -12.06
CA ASN A 361 -1.15 3.57 -12.56
C ASN A 361 -0.51 2.32 -11.93
N LEU A 362 0.62 2.48 -11.23
CA LEU A 362 1.31 1.40 -10.52
C LEU A 362 0.97 1.37 -9.02
N LEU A 363 0.34 2.45 -8.52
CA LEU A 363 -0.07 2.52 -7.12
C LEU A 363 -1.20 1.51 -6.88
N PRO A 364 -1.11 0.69 -5.82
CA PRO A 364 -2.22 -0.18 -5.43
C PRO A 364 -3.49 0.64 -5.17
N GLU A 365 -4.64 0.15 -5.59
CA GLU A 365 -5.93 0.77 -5.30
C GLU A 365 -6.22 0.82 -3.79
N THR A 366 -5.55 -0.02 -3.02
CA THR A 366 -5.60 -0.06 -1.55
C THR A 366 -4.88 1.10 -0.86
N LEU A 367 -4.12 1.94 -1.59
CA LEU A 367 -3.52 3.13 -1.00
C LEU A 367 -4.57 4.22 -0.80
N PRO A 368 -4.78 4.68 0.45
CA PRO A 368 -5.73 5.75 0.70
C PRO A 368 -5.25 7.06 0.04
N ARG A 369 -6.21 7.89 -0.41
CA ARG A 369 -5.97 9.27 -0.88
C ARG A 369 -4.98 9.40 -2.05
N VAL A 370 -4.97 8.45 -2.98
CA VAL A 370 -4.11 8.50 -4.20
C VAL A 370 -4.29 9.82 -4.96
N ALA A 371 -5.50 10.37 -4.99
CA ALA A 371 -5.79 11.66 -5.61
C ALA A 371 -5.07 12.85 -4.94
N ALA A 372 -4.71 12.72 -3.66
CA ALA A 372 -3.96 13.74 -2.91
C ALA A 372 -2.45 13.71 -3.17
N ILE A 373 -1.94 12.66 -3.82
CA ILE A 373 -0.53 12.53 -4.18
C ILE A 373 -0.24 13.46 -5.36
N THR A 374 0.23 14.65 -5.05
CA THR A 374 0.53 15.70 -6.04
C THR A 374 1.78 16.46 -5.62
N LEU A 375 2.51 16.99 -6.61
CA LEU A 375 3.56 17.95 -6.30
C LEU A 375 2.92 19.30 -5.94
N ASN A 376 2.79 19.54 -4.66
CA ASN A 376 2.35 20.79 -4.08
C ASN A 376 3.53 21.66 -3.63
N TRP A 377 3.24 22.88 -3.17
CA TRP A 377 4.28 23.81 -2.71
C TRP A 377 5.06 23.29 -1.50
N SER A 378 4.46 22.46 -0.62
CA SER A 378 5.13 21.83 0.50
C SER A 378 6.19 20.83 0.03
N VAL A 379 5.86 20.02 -0.99
CA VAL A 379 6.78 19.05 -1.60
C VAL A 379 7.92 19.76 -2.33
N VAL A 380 7.62 20.81 -3.09
CA VAL A 380 8.65 21.63 -3.75
C VAL A 380 9.55 22.31 -2.73
N GLY A 381 8.95 22.88 -1.66
CA GLY A 381 9.71 23.48 -0.56
C GLY A 381 10.61 22.47 0.15
N PHE A 382 10.13 21.27 0.42
CA PHE A 382 10.92 20.18 0.96
C PHE A 382 12.09 19.81 0.05
N ALA A 383 11.86 19.65 -1.26
CA ALA A 383 12.90 19.29 -2.22
C ALA A 383 14.01 20.36 -2.31
N LEU A 384 13.63 21.64 -2.31
CA LEU A 384 14.58 22.75 -2.32
C LEU A 384 15.37 22.83 -1.00
N LEU A 385 14.69 22.68 0.14
CA LEU A 385 15.35 22.62 1.44
C LEU A 385 16.34 21.45 1.49
N LEU A 386 15.91 20.27 1.04
CA LEU A 386 16.74 19.08 0.99
C LEU A 386 17.98 19.31 0.09
N ALA A 387 17.81 19.96 -1.07
CA ALA A 387 18.90 20.32 -1.96
C ALA A 387 19.92 21.24 -1.27
N VAL A 388 19.46 22.29 -0.59
CA VAL A 388 20.32 23.21 0.14
C VAL A 388 21.07 22.51 1.28
N VAL A 389 20.36 21.72 2.09
CA VAL A 389 20.92 20.97 3.23
C VAL A 389 21.96 19.96 2.72
N THR A 390 21.63 19.20 1.68
CA THR A 390 22.55 18.26 1.04
C THR A 390 23.80 18.97 0.51
N GLY A 391 23.63 20.06 -0.23
CA GLY A 391 24.74 20.84 -0.75
C GLY A 391 25.64 21.41 0.36
N PHE A 392 25.05 21.88 1.45
CA PHE A 392 25.78 22.37 2.60
C PHE A 392 26.64 21.27 3.25
N PHE A 393 26.07 20.12 3.56
CA PHE A 393 26.83 19.02 4.18
C PHE A 393 27.88 18.43 3.25
N CYS A 394 27.59 18.27 1.98
CA CYS A 394 28.56 17.78 0.99
C CYS A 394 29.74 18.76 0.79
N GLY A 395 29.51 20.06 0.97
CA GLY A 395 30.56 21.08 0.89
C GLY A 395 31.47 21.18 2.12
N LEU A 396 30.97 20.69 3.31
CA LEU A 396 31.77 20.74 4.54
C LEU A 396 33.01 19.86 4.49
N ALA A 397 32.90 18.63 3.98
CA ALA A 397 34.02 17.68 3.96
C ALA A 397 35.24 18.20 3.16
N PRO A 398 35.10 18.67 1.91
CA PRO A 398 36.21 19.28 1.18
C PRO A 398 36.63 20.64 1.80
N GLY A 399 35.70 21.37 2.39
CA GLY A 399 36.01 22.64 3.09
C GLY A 399 36.94 22.44 4.27
N PHE A 400 36.63 21.49 5.16
CA PHE A 400 37.53 21.15 6.28
C PHE A 400 38.85 20.57 5.82
N ALA A 401 38.87 19.81 4.72
CA ALA A 401 40.11 19.30 4.13
C ALA A 401 41.01 20.43 3.65
N ALA A 402 40.44 21.46 3.03
CA ALA A 402 41.18 22.65 2.58
C ALA A 402 41.76 23.48 3.74
N LEU A 403 41.04 23.59 4.87
CA LEU A 403 41.50 24.31 6.05
C LEU A 403 42.69 23.62 6.76
N ARG A 404 42.84 22.32 6.62
CA ARG A 404 43.95 21.53 7.21
C ARG A 404 45.19 21.47 6.31
N THR A 405 45.20 22.16 5.16
CA THR A 405 46.37 22.21 4.28
C THR A 405 47.53 23.05 4.88
N ASN A 406 48.66 22.42 5.07
CA ASN A 406 49.86 23.12 5.59
C ASN A 406 50.50 23.91 4.44
N VAL A 407 50.31 25.23 4.41
CA VAL A 407 50.77 26.15 3.35
C VAL A 407 52.26 26.00 3.06
N ASN A 408 53.11 25.87 4.11
CA ASN A 408 54.53 25.70 3.99
C ASN A 408 54.96 24.39 3.32
N ALA A 409 54.27 23.30 3.62
CA ALA A 409 54.52 21.99 3.04
C ALA A 409 54.09 21.97 1.55
N SER A 410 52.91 22.55 1.24
CA SER A 410 52.35 22.58 -0.13
C SER A 410 53.15 23.48 -1.09
N LEU A 411 53.85 24.48 -0.59
CA LEU A 411 54.69 25.38 -1.39
C LEU A 411 56.15 24.87 -1.53
N LYS A 412 56.67 24.10 -0.54
CA LYS A 412 58.00 23.52 -0.53
C LYS A 412 58.13 22.21 -1.32
N GLU A 413 57.07 21.45 -1.45
CA GLU A 413 57.06 20.15 -2.18
C GLU A 413 56.88 20.35 -3.69
N GLY A 414 57.85 21.00 -4.31
CA GLY A 414 58.07 20.91 -5.75
C GLY A 414 58.78 19.61 -6.09
N GLY A 415 58.11 18.45 -6.10
CA GLY A 415 58.70 17.27 -6.73
C GLY A 415 58.75 15.96 -5.95
N ARG A 416 58.30 15.83 -4.68
CA ARG A 416 58.31 14.53 -3.96
C ARG A 416 56.93 14.25 -3.38
N SER A 417 56.14 13.49 -4.14
CA SER A 417 54.87 12.94 -3.73
C SER A 417 55.02 11.78 -2.73
N GLY A 418 55.11 12.08 -1.43
CA GLY A 418 55.22 11.05 -0.44
C GLY A 418 54.71 11.51 0.91
N SER A 419 53.54 11.06 1.35
CA SER A 419 53.01 11.01 2.72
C SER A 419 51.93 12.00 3.19
N ALA A 420 51.65 13.11 2.56
CA ALA A 420 50.59 14.04 3.05
C ALA A 420 49.14 13.60 2.74
N GLY A 421 48.93 12.51 2.00
CA GLY A 421 47.61 12.06 1.52
C GLY A 421 46.87 11.02 2.38
N GLY A 422 47.49 10.51 3.46
CA GLY A 422 46.92 9.35 4.18
C GLY A 422 45.54 9.56 4.80
N GLY A 423 45.28 10.74 5.35
CA GLY A 423 43.98 11.06 5.98
C GLY A 423 42.81 11.17 5.00
N HIS A 424 43.07 11.83 3.86
CA HIS A 424 42.06 12.02 2.82
C HIS A 424 41.74 10.74 2.03
N ALA A 425 42.77 9.87 1.87
CA ALA A 425 42.58 8.56 1.26
C ALA A 425 41.71 7.66 2.17
N ARG A 426 41.94 7.69 3.48
CA ARG A 426 41.11 6.92 4.44
C ARG A 426 39.66 7.38 4.46
N LEU A 427 39.41 8.69 4.52
CA LEU A 427 38.04 9.22 4.52
C LEU A 427 37.24 8.74 3.28
N ARG A 428 37.85 8.83 2.09
CA ARG A 428 37.22 8.37 0.84
C ARG A 428 36.98 6.86 0.83
N SER A 429 37.97 6.08 1.28
CA SER A 429 37.81 4.63 1.39
C SER A 429 36.66 4.26 2.34
N THR A 430 36.52 4.98 3.46
CA THR A 430 35.43 4.80 4.41
C THR A 430 34.07 5.12 3.79
N LEU A 431 33.96 6.22 3.03
CA LEU A 431 32.70 6.57 2.32
C LEU A 431 32.30 5.47 1.34
N VAL A 432 33.22 4.97 0.50
CA VAL A 432 32.88 3.90 -0.46
C VAL A 432 32.61 2.58 0.22
N VAL A 433 33.30 2.26 1.31
CA VAL A 433 32.95 1.06 2.12
C VAL A 433 31.54 1.16 2.66
N LEU A 434 31.12 2.34 3.16
CA LEU A 434 29.76 2.57 3.62
C LEU A 434 28.73 2.50 2.48
N GLU A 435 29.04 3.04 1.30
CA GLU A 435 28.20 2.94 0.10
C GLU A 435 27.98 1.49 -0.33
N ILE A 436 29.05 0.70 -0.35
CA ILE A 436 28.99 -0.74 -0.67
C ILE A 436 28.15 -1.48 0.37
N ALA A 437 28.38 -1.19 1.66
CA ALA A 437 27.64 -1.82 2.74
C ALA A 437 26.12 -1.54 2.61
N VAL A 438 25.77 -0.30 2.39
CA VAL A 438 24.38 0.13 2.24
C VAL A 438 23.75 -0.41 0.94
N ALA A 439 24.47 -0.40 -0.17
CA ALA A 439 24.01 -1.01 -1.42
C ALA A 439 23.76 -2.52 -1.25
N LEU A 440 24.61 -3.21 -0.51
CA LEU A 440 24.40 -4.64 -0.20
C LEU A 440 23.16 -4.86 0.67
N VAL A 441 22.89 -3.99 1.68
CA VAL A 441 21.66 -4.07 2.49
C VAL A 441 20.42 -3.95 1.60
N LEU A 442 20.39 -2.94 0.71
CA LEU A 442 19.23 -2.74 -0.19
C LEU A 442 19.12 -3.88 -1.22
N LEU A 443 20.24 -4.38 -1.73
CA LEU A 443 20.25 -5.50 -2.68
C LEU A 443 19.77 -6.79 -2.01
N THR A 444 20.17 -7.05 -0.78
CA THR A 444 19.69 -8.20 0.01
C THR A 444 18.20 -8.05 0.32
N ALA A 445 17.74 -6.87 0.74
CA ALA A 445 16.33 -6.59 0.98
C ALA A 445 15.49 -6.82 -0.30
N SER A 446 15.95 -6.30 -1.44
CA SER A 446 15.32 -6.52 -2.74
C SER A 446 15.27 -8.00 -3.12
N GLY A 447 16.37 -8.71 -2.95
CA GLY A 447 16.45 -10.16 -3.25
C GLY A 447 15.53 -10.99 -2.36
N LEU A 448 15.40 -10.66 -1.06
CA LEU A 448 14.46 -11.31 -0.15
C LEU A 448 13.01 -11.05 -0.54
N LEU A 449 12.66 -9.82 -0.90
CA LEU A 449 11.30 -9.48 -1.35
C LEU A 449 10.96 -10.14 -2.69
N LEU A 450 11.89 -10.16 -3.65
CA LEU A 450 11.69 -10.86 -4.93
C LEU A 450 11.47 -12.35 -4.73
N ARG A 451 12.27 -12.99 -3.86
CA ARG A 451 12.11 -14.40 -3.55
C ARG A 451 10.82 -14.70 -2.78
N SER A 452 10.46 -13.82 -1.85
CA SER A 452 9.19 -13.88 -1.13
C SER A 452 8.00 -13.75 -2.08
N PHE A 453 8.06 -12.82 -3.01
CA PHE A 453 7.02 -12.63 -4.04
C PHE A 453 6.92 -13.84 -4.98
N SER A 454 8.06 -14.40 -5.44
CA SER A 454 8.07 -15.62 -6.25
C SER A 454 7.45 -16.80 -5.52
N LYS A 455 7.79 -17.01 -4.25
CA LYS A 455 7.16 -18.06 -3.43
C LYS A 455 5.67 -17.87 -3.24
N MET A 456 5.23 -16.63 -3.03
CA MET A 456 3.81 -16.30 -2.89
C MET A 456 3.03 -16.62 -4.19
N SER A 457 3.62 -16.32 -5.35
CA SER A 457 3.00 -16.63 -6.66
C SER A 457 2.99 -18.14 -6.98
N GLU A 458 3.74 -18.96 -6.26
CA GLU A 458 3.78 -20.43 -6.41
C GLU A 458 2.88 -21.16 -5.38
N VAL A 459 2.24 -20.42 -4.46
CA VAL A 459 1.37 -20.99 -3.41
C VAL A 459 0.16 -21.68 -4.04
N ASN A 460 -0.17 -22.84 -3.50
CA ASN A 460 -1.44 -23.48 -3.81
C ASN A 460 -2.60 -22.66 -3.21
N LEU A 461 -3.35 -22.00 -4.06
CA LEU A 461 -4.49 -21.16 -3.66
C LEU A 461 -5.69 -21.96 -3.13
N GLY A 462 -5.69 -23.30 -3.33
CA GLY A 462 -6.83 -24.16 -3.01
C GLY A 462 -7.94 -24.11 -4.06
N PHE A 463 -7.78 -23.30 -5.10
CA PHE A 463 -8.67 -23.19 -6.26
C PHE A 463 -7.84 -22.95 -7.53
N ARG A 464 -8.47 -23.03 -8.70
CA ARG A 464 -7.81 -22.81 -10.00
C ARG A 464 -8.29 -21.52 -10.64
N PRO A 465 -7.48 -20.46 -10.68
CA PRO A 465 -7.87 -19.17 -11.26
C PRO A 465 -7.90 -19.18 -12.79
N ASP A 466 -7.13 -20.05 -13.42
CA ASP A 466 -7.01 -20.16 -14.86
C ASP A 466 -8.36 -20.47 -15.54
N HIS A 467 -8.62 -19.80 -16.67
CA HIS A 467 -9.85 -19.96 -17.44
C HIS A 467 -11.16 -19.65 -16.69
N VAL A 468 -11.10 -18.89 -15.60
CA VAL A 468 -12.29 -18.47 -14.85
C VAL A 468 -12.54 -16.98 -15.07
N THR A 469 -13.77 -16.67 -15.51
CA THR A 469 -14.29 -15.30 -15.59
C THR A 469 -15.33 -15.09 -14.51
N THR A 470 -15.24 -13.97 -13.79
CA THR A 470 -16.17 -13.58 -12.74
C THR A 470 -16.89 -12.29 -13.12
N ALA A 471 -18.08 -12.11 -12.58
CA ALA A 471 -18.84 -10.87 -12.69
C ALA A 471 -19.81 -10.75 -11.51
N VAL A 472 -20.22 -9.55 -11.17
CA VAL A 472 -21.18 -9.30 -10.08
C VAL A 472 -22.49 -8.75 -10.65
N TYR A 473 -23.60 -9.24 -10.12
CA TYR A 473 -24.91 -8.61 -10.28
C TYR A 473 -25.59 -8.46 -8.92
N SER A 474 -26.49 -7.50 -8.81
CA SER A 474 -27.28 -7.27 -7.60
C SER A 474 -28.74 -7.06 -7.97
N LEU A 475 -29.62 -7.91 -7.43
CA LEU A 475 -31.05 -7.87 -7.72
C LEU A 475 -31.75 -6.79 -6.90
N PRO A 476 -32.48 -5.84 -7.54
CA PRO A 476 -33.18 -4.80 -6.82
C PRO A 476 -34.29 -5.39 -5.93
N GLN A 477 -34.24 -5.13 -4.62
CA GLN A 477 -35.16 -5.67 -3.63
C GLN A 477 -36.65 -5.37 -3.93
N LYS A 478 -36.95 -4.25 -4.62
CA LYS A 478 -38.34 -3.90 -4.98
C LYS A 478 -38.96 -4.91 -5.94
N GLN A 479 -38.19 -5.46 -6.86
CA GLN A 479 -38.67 -6.40 -7.89
C GLN A 479 -38.48 -7.85 -7.47
N TYR A 480 -37.43 -8.11 -6.71
CA TYR A 480 -37.08 -9.41 -6.19
C TYR A 480 -37.24 -9.42 -4.66
N ALA A 481 -38.50 -9.26 -4.19
CA ALA A 481 -38.83 -9.02 -2.80
C ALA A 481 -38.86 -10.32 -1.95
N THR A 482 -38.97 -11.48 -2.58
CA THR A 482 -39.02 -12.77 -1.90
C THR A 482 -37.89 -13.69 -2.31
N GLN A 483 -37.41 -14.55 -1.41
CA GLN A 483 -36.37 -15.52 -1.70
C GLN A 483 -36.72 -16.40 -2.90
N ALA A 484 -38.00 -16.83 -3.04
CA ALA A 484 -38.44 -17.60 -4.19
C ALA A 484 -38.26 -16.89 -5.56
N GLN A 485 -38.41 -15.56 -5.59
CA GLN A 485 -38.15 -14.76 -6.79
C GLN A 485 -36.64 -14.71 -7.10
N ILE A 486 -35.82 -14.53 -6.07
CA ILE A 486 -34.35 -14.53 -6.17
C ILE A 486 -33.86 -15.89 -6.67
N ASP A 487 -34.31 -16.98 -6.07
CA ASP A 487 -33.95 -18.35 -6.46
C ASP A 487 -34.40 -18.70 -7.90
N THR A 488 -35.58 -18.22 -8.27
CA THR A 488 -36.06 -18.40 -9.64
C THR A 488 -35.20 -17.68 -10.66
N PHE A 489 -34.81 -16.44 -10.39
CA PHE A 489 -33.92 -15.68 -11.24
C PHE A 489 -32.54 -16.35 -11.33
N ASN A 490 -31.95 -16.69 -10.20
CA ASN A 490 -30.62 -17.29 -10.10
C ASN A 490 -30.56 -18.63 -10.86
N ARG A 491 -31.57 -19.47 -10.72
CA ARG A 491 -31.67 -20.74 -11.44
C ARG A 491 -31.73 -20.52 -12.95
N ARG A 492 -32.61 -19.63 -13.45
CA ARG A 492 -32.72 -19.31 -14.87
C ARG A 492 -31.43 -18.72 -15.43
N LEU A 493 -30.76 -17.88 -14.67
CA LEU A 493 -29.48 -17.30 -15.06
C LEU A 493 -28.43 -18.41 -15.18
N LEU A 494 -28.31 -19.29 -14.18
CA LEU A 494 -27.36 -20.39 -14.20
C LEU A 494 -27.59 -21.36 -15.36
N GLU A 495 -28.86 -21.74 -15.61
CA GLU A 495 -29.24 -22.61 -16.74
C GLU A 495 -28.76 -22.02 -18.08
N ARG A 496 -28.98 -20.71 -18.30
CA ARG A 496 -28.56 -20.04 -19.52
C ARG A 496 -27.04 -19.88 -19.63
N LEU A 497 -26.35 -19.64 -18.52
CA LEU A 497 -24.91 -19.58 -18.49
C LEU A 497 -24.24 -20.91 -18.81
N ARG A 498 -24.79 -22.03 -18.30
CA ARG A 498 -24.34 -23.40 -18.63
C ARG A 498 -24.51 -23.77 -20.13
N GLN A 499 -25.48 -23.15 -20.81
CA GLN A 499 -25.74 -23.38 -22.24
C GLN A 499 -24.84 -22.58 -23.17
N LEU A 500 -24.02 -21.65 -22.66
CA LEU A 500 -23.11 -20.86 -23.46
C LEU A 500 -22.02 -21.76 -24.09
N PRO A 501 -21.69 -21.54 -25.37
CA PRO A 501 -20.60 -22.30 -26.02
C PRO A 501 -19.28 -22.15 -25.24
N GLY A 502 -18.58 -23.25 -25.03
CA GLY A 502 -17.26 -23.28 -24.40
C GLY A 502 -17.28 -23.20 -22.86
N VAL A 503 -18.44 -23.05 -22.23
CA VAL A 503 -18.56 -23.12 -20.76
C VAL A 503 -18.43 -24.57 -20.31
N GLN A 504 -17.53 -24.82 -19.38
CA GLN A 504 -17.25 -26.12 -18.76
C GLN A 504 -17.99 -26.29 -17.44
N ALA A 505 -18.04 -25.21 -16.65
CA ALA A 505 -18.78 -25.15 -15.38
C ALA A 505 -19.23 -23.72 -15.11
N ALA A 506 -20.40 -23.57 -14.48
CA ALA A 506 -20.97 -22.29 -14.08
C ALA A 506 -21.51 -22.40 -12.66
N GLY A 507 -21.11 -21.49 -11.79
CA GLY A 507 -21.57 -21.41 -10.40
C GLY A 507 -21.76 -19.96 -9.98
N MET A 508 -22.33 -19.77 -8.79
CA MET A 508 -22.50 -18.45 -8.20
C MET A 508 -22.18 -18.50 -6.71
N THR A 509 -21.73 -17.37 -6.15
CA THR A 509 -21.39 -17.27 -4.73
C THR A 509 -21.55 -15.84 -4.25
N THR A 510 -21.71 -15.67 -2.95
CA THR A 510 -21.66 -14.34 -2.30
C THR A 510 -20.24 -13.79 -2.19
N THR A 511 -19.22 -14.66 -2.18
CA THR A 511 -17.83 -14.27 -1.99
C THR A 511 -16.92 -15.11 -2.88
N ILE A 512 -16.02 -14.50 -3.63
CA ILE A 512 -14.97 -15.19 -4.36
C ILE A 512 -13.65 -15.13 -3.59
N PRO A 513 -12.76 -16.13 -3.73
CA PRO A 513 -11.42 -16.07 -3.14
C PRO A 513 -10.62 -14.84 -3.57
N ALA A 514 -9.66 -14.45 -2.76
CA ALA A 514 -8.77 -13.29 -2.97
C ALA A 514 -9.46 -11.90 -2.96
N THR A 515 -10.72 -11.78 -2.54
CA THR A 515 -11.43 -10.49 -2.41
C THR A 515 -11.67 -10.05 -0.97
N GLY A 516 -11.29 -10.87 0.00
CA GLY A 516 -11.60 -10.67 1.41
C GLY A 516 -12.75 -11.55 1.88
N ASP A 517 -13.03 -11.50 3.16
CA ASP A 517 -14.04 -12.33 3.81
C ASP A 517 -14.87 -11.54 4.82
N GLY A 518 -16.09 -12.02 5.03
CA GLY A 518 -16.90 -11.68 6.18
C GLY A 518 -16.68 -12.69 7.31
N ILE A 519 -16.94 -12.32 8.54
CA ILE A 519 -16.85 -13.20 9.70
C ILE A 519 -18.24 -13.34 10.34
N THR A 520 -18.65 -14.56 10.65
CA THR A 520 -19.84 -14.84 11.41
C THR A 520 -19.55 -15.73 12.61
N ILE A 521 -20.36 -15.60 13.66
CA ILE A 521 -20.31 -16.43 14.85
C ILE A 521 -21.12 -17.71 14.60
N PHE A 522 -20.61 -18.83 15.06
CA PHE A 522 -21.27 -20.10 14.93
C PHE A 522 -21.03 -21.02 16.15
N VAL A 523 -21.78 -22.09 16.23
CA VAL A 523 -21.70 -23.09 17.28
C VAL A 523 -21.57 -24.47 16.65
N VAL A 524 -20.61 -25.27 17.11
CA VAL A 524 -20.46 -26.69 16.75
C VAL A 524 -21.05 -27.56 17.85
N GLU A 525 -21.84 -28.55 17.45
CA GLU A 525 -22.48 -29.46 18.43
C GLU A 525 -21.43 -30.24 19.23
N GLY A 526 -21.52 -30.14 20.54
CA GLY A 526 -20.60 -30.84 21.45
C GLY A 526 -19.21 -30.15 21.61
N PHE A 527 -18.95 -29.05 20.96
CA PHE A 527 -17.71 -28.28 21.12
C PHE A 527 -17.95 -27.06 22.03
N VAL A 528 -17.01 -26.86 22.95
CA VAL A 528 -16.97 -25.66 23.80
C VAL A 528 -15.65 -24.97 23.56
N ASP A 529 -15.69 -23.74 23.05
CA ASP A 529 -14.50 -22.97 22.78
C ASP A 529 -13.75 -22.66 24.09
N PRO A 530 -12.45 -22.97 24.20
CA PRO A 530 -11.65 -22.69 25.41
C PRO A 530 -11.58 -21.21 25.78
N ARG A 531 -11.82 -20.31 24.83
CA ARG A 531 -11.85 -18.84 25.03
C ARG A 531 -13.16 -18.37 25.64
N GLY A 532 -14.16 -19.23 25.70
CA GLY A 532 -15.50 -18.93 26.22
C GLY A 532 -16.60 -19.12 25.18
N PRO A 533 -17.88 -18.99 25.61
CA PRO A 533 -19.02 -19.11 24.70
C PRO A 533 -19.00 -17.99 23.64
N ASP A 534 -19.57 -18.27 22.47
CA ASP A 534 -19.75 -17.32 21.37
C ASP A 534 -18.43 -16.74 20.81
N ARG A 535 -17.34 -17.53 20.84
CA ARG A 535 -16.00 -17.13 20.36
C ARG A 535 -15.56 -17.81 19.06
N SER A 536 -16.29 -18.83 18.62
CA SER A 536 -16.02 -19.49 17.36
C SER A 536 -16.52 -18.62 16.20
N THR A 537 -15.60 -18.24 15.31
CA THR A 537 -15.89 -17.43 14.14
C THR A 537 -15.36 -18.10 12.88
N ALA A 538 -16.10 -18.00 11.79
CA ALA A 538 -15.69 -18.52 10.48
C ALA A 538 -16.23 -17.62 9.36
N SER A 539 -15.64 -17.76 8.17
CA SER A 539 -16.08 -17.04 6.97
C SER A 539 -17.19 -17.81 6.26
N PRO A 540 -18.40 -17.23 6.16
CA PRO A 540 -19.52 -17.81 5.44
C PRO A 540 -19.42 -17.51 3.93
N SER A 541 -19.78 -18.48 3.10
CA SER A 541 -20.02 -18.26 1.67
C SER A 541 -21.31 -18.96 1.27
N MET A 542 -22.28 -18.20 0.75
CA MET A 542 -23.48 -18.77 0.16
C MET A 542 -23.21 -19.14 -1.29
N VAL A 543 -23.49 -20.37 -1.67
CA VAL A 543 -23.15 -20.88 -2.99
C VAL A 543 -24.35 -21.49 -3.70
N ILE A 544 -24.34 -21.42 -5.03
CA ILE A 544 -25.24 -22.16 -5.89
C ILE A 544 -24.47 -23.38 -6.46
N PRO A 545 -25.12 -24.54 -6.67
CA PRO A 545 -24.47 -25.74 -7.19
C PRO A 545 -23.54 -25.49 -8.36
N ASP A 546 -22.44 -26.29 -8.46
CA ASP A 546 -21.32 -26.21 -9.41
C ASP A 546 -20.30 -25.07 -9.14
N TYR A 547 -20.47 -24.26 -8.08
CA TYR A 547 -19.47 -23.28 -7.68
C TYR A 547 -18.07 -23.89 -7.48
N PHE A 548 -17.99 -25.01 -6.74
CA PHE A 548 -16.72 -25.68 -6.45
C PHE A 548 -16.05 -26.21 -7.72
N GLN A 549 -16.86 -26.73 -8.66
CA GLN A 549 -16.37 -27.19 -9.96
C GLN A 549 -15.89 -26.03 -10.83
N ALA A 550 -16.65 -24.93 -10.84
CA ALA A 550 -16.27 -23.73 -11.59
C ALA A 550 -14.96 -23.12 -11.05
N MET A 551 -14.80 -23.06 -9.72
CA MET A 551 -13.57 -22.60 -9.09
C MET A 551 -12.45 -23.64 -9.07
N GLY A 552 -12.75 -24.92 -9.31
CA GLY A 552 -11.79 -26.01 -9.22
C GLY A 552 -11.33 -26.30 -7.79
N ILE A 553 -12.22 -26.09 -6.78
CA ILE A 553 -11.98 -26.42 -5.37
C ILE A 553 -12.28 -27.92 -5.18
N PRO A 554 -11.28 -28.75 -4.82
CA PRO A 554 -11.48 -30.20 -4.73
C PRO A 554 -12.28 -30.60 -3.47
N LEU A 555 -13.16 -31.58 -3.67
CA LEU A 555 -13.84 -32.28 -2.59
C LEU A 555 -12.85 -33.27 -1.94
N LEU A 556 -12.72 -33.22 -0.63
CA LEU A 556 -11.87 -34.15 0.12
C LEU A 556 -12.67 -35.33 0.69
N ARG A 557 -13.89 -35.07 1.19
CA ARG A 557 -14.80 -36.09 1.73
C ARG A 557 -16.26 -35.71 1.49
N GLY A 558 -17.15 -36.70 1.51
CA GLY A 558 -18.57 -36.47 1.35
C GLY A 558 -19.01 -36.14 -0.07
N ARG A 559 -19.86 -35.14 -0.24
CA ARG A 559 -20.41 -34.70 -1.52
C ARG A 559 -20.50 -33.19 -1.65
N TYR A 560 -20.54 -32.70 -2.86
CA TYR A 560 -20.92 -31.30 -3.15
C TYR A 560 -22.44 -31.10 -2.97
N PHE A 561 -22.88 -29.85 -2.95
CA PHE A 561 -24.29 -29.52 -3.01
C PHE A 561 -24.89 -29.92 -4.35
N THR A 562 -26.17 -30.25 -4.31
CA THR A 562 -26.99 -30.60 -5.48
C THR A 562 -28.24 -29.69 -5.50
N GLU A 563 -29.01 -29.75 -6.60
CA GLU A 563 -30.27 -29.02 -6.70
C GLU A 563 -31.33 -29.53 -5.73
N ALA A 564 -31.12 -30.72 -5.13
CA ALA A 564 -31.99 -31.28 -4.08
C ALA A 564 -31.75 -30.63 -2.70
N ASP A 565 -30.68 -29.91 -2.51
CA ASP A 565 -30.39 -29.15 -1.28
C ASP A 565 -31.12 -27.80 -1.33
N ASP A 566 -32.43 -27.82 -1.45
CA ASP A 566 -33.33 -26.69 -1.61
C ASP A 566 -33.91 -26.18 -0.27
N ALA A 567 -34.80 -25.18 -0.35
CA ALA A 567 -35.49 -24.61 0.82
C ALA A 567 -36.34 -25.61 1.62
N ASN A 568 -36.76 -26.72 1.02
CA ASN A 568 -37.60 -27.72 1.70
C ASN A 568 -36.82 -28.90 2.27
N SER A 569 -35.56 -29.06 1.88
CA SER A 569 -34.70 -30.14 2.33
C SER A 569 -34.11 -29.89 3.72
N GLN A 570 -33.39 -30.89 4.26
CA GLN A 570 -32.61 -30.72 5.47
C GLN A 570 -31.50 -29.65 5.26
N LEU A 571 -31.29 -28.81 6.26
CA LEU A 571 -30.20 -27.82 6.22
C LEU A 571 -28.85 -28.51 6.16
N VAL A 572 -28.04 -28.17 5.18
CA VAL A 572 -26.74 -28.78 4.93
C VAL A 572 -25.65 -27.69 4.81
N VAL A 573 -24.44 -28.12 5.16
CA VAL A 573 -23.24 -27.26 5.11
C VAL A 573 -22.06 -28.05 4.59
N ILE A 574 -21.17 -27.39 3.83
CA ILE A 574 -19.85 -27.89 3.47
C ILE A 574 -18.83 -27.04 4.22
N VAL A 575 -17.83 -27.68 4.80
CA VAL A 575 -16.74 -27.01 5.53
C VAL A 575 -15.40 -27.18 4.80
N ASN A 576 -14.47 -26.27 5.02
CA ASN A 576 -13.12 -26.44 4.53
C ASN A 576 -12.29 -27.35 5.45
N HIS A 577 -11.10 -27.73 5.00
CA HIS A 577 -10.23 -28.66 5.73
C HIS A 577 -9.81 -28.09 7.10
N GLU A 578 -9.43 -26.81 7.17
CA GLU A 578 -9.03 -26.13 8.41
C GLU A 578 -10.15 -26.16 9.45
N PHE A 579 -11.40 -25.88 9.04
CA PHE A 579 -12.57 -26.01 9.92
C PHE A 579 -12.71 -27.43 10.48
N ALA A 580 -12.61 -28.43 9.60
CA ALA A 580 -12.75 -29.83 10.00
C ALA A 580 -11.65 -30.26 10.97
N GLN A 581 -10.41 -29.85 10.73
CA GLN A 581 -9.27 -30.16 11.61
C GLN A 581 -9.36 -29.46 12.96
N HIS A 582 -9.86 -28.21 12.99
CA HIS A 582 -9.98 -27.47 14.23
C HIS A 582 -11.07 -28.05 15.16
N TYR A 583 -12.27 -28.31 14.61
CA TYR A 583 -13.43 -28.68 15.43
C TYR A 583 -13.59 -30.20 15.62
N TRP A 584 -13.08 -31.01 14.71
CA TRP A 584 -13.18 -32.47 14.75
C TRP A 584 -11.83 -33.14 14.43
N PRO A 585 -10.77 -32.86 15.19
CA PRO A 585 -9.42 -33.38 14.91
C PRO A 585 -9.39 -34.92 14.86
N GLY A 586 -8.95 -35.46 13.72
CA GLY A 586 -8.86 -36.92 13.52
C GLY A 586 -10.19 -37.66 13.38
N GLN A 587 -11.31 -36.95 13.33
CA GLN A 587 -12.64 -37.52 13.11
C GLN A 587 -13.14 -37.27 11.69
N ASP A 588 -14.18 -37.99 11.28
CA ASP A 588 -14.91 -37.72 10.06
C ASP A 588 -15.92 -36.57 10.34
N PRO A 589 -15.82 -35.45 9.59
CA PRO A 589 -16.74 -34.32 9.76
C PRO A 589 -18.13 -34.58 9.17
N ILE A 590 -18.29 -35.61 8.31
CA ILE A 590 -19.57 -35.87 7.64
C ILE A 590 -20.61 -36.34 8.63
N GLY A 591 -21.80 -35.71 8.59
CA GLY A 591 -22.91 -35.98 9.53
C GLY A 591 -22.79 -35.21 10.85
N LYS A 592 -21.67 -34.53 11.13
CA LYS A 592 -21.56 -33.61 12.27
C LYS A 592 -22.46 -32.40 12.06
N ARG A 593 -22.77 -31.66 13.13
CA ARG A 593 -23.70 -30.53 13.06
C ARG A 593 -23.08 -29.25 13.57
N MET A 594 -23.40 -28.18 12.90
CA MET A 594 -23.12 -26.80 13.30
C MET A 594 -24.34 -25.92 13.07
N ARG A 595 -24.36 -24.74 13.66
CA ARG A 595 -25.36 -23.71 13.40
C ARG A 595 -24.74 -22.33 13.49
N THR A 596 -25.30 -21.40 12.78
CA THR A 596 -24.90 -19.98 12.86
C THR A 596 -25.50 -19.34 14.11
N GLY A 597 -24.95 -18.20 14.52
CA GLY A 597 -25.38 -17.49 15.71
C GLY A 597 -24.71 -17.96 17.00
N MET A 598 -25.29 -17.56 18.12
CA MET A 598 -24.75 -17.78 19.46
C MET A 598 -25.22 -19.07 20.11
N VAL A 599 -24.58 -19.45 21.22
CA VAL A 599 -24.91 -20.66 21.97
C VAL A 599 -26.41 -20.69 22.41
N LYS A 600 -26.98 -19.52 22.69
CA LYS A 600 -28.39 -19.40 23.09
C LYS A 600 -29.36 -19.06 21.94
N SER A 601 -28.85 -18.83 20.74
CA SER A 601 -29.73 -18.57 19.58
C SER A 601 -30.55 -19.76 19.21
N ALA A 602 -31.75 -19.52 18.73
CA ALA A 602 -32.69 -20.57 18.30
C ALA A 602 -32.51 -21.01 16.85
N THR A 603 -31.37 -20.68 16.23
CA THR A 603 -31.04 -21.03 14.84
C THR A 603 -31.01 -22.56 14.65
N PRO A 604 -31.52 -23.08 13.54
CA PRO A 604 -31.55 -24.51 13.28
C PRO A 604 -30.17 -25.11 13.03
N TRP A 605 -30.00 -26.39 13.32
CA TRP A 605 -28.79 -27.12 13.06
C TRP A 605 -28.64 -27.48 11.59
N MET A 606 -27.49 -27.23 11.01
CA MET A 606 -27.04 -27.65 9.69
C MET A 606 -26.17 -28.90 9.81
N THR A 607 -26.32 -29.83 8.88
CA THR A 607 -25.51 -31.06 8.83
C THR A 607 -24.39 -30.94 7.81
N VAL A 608 -23.19 -31.30 8.23
CA VAL A 608 -22.02 -31.31 7.34
C VAL A 608 -22.17 -32.47 6.36
N VAL A 609 -22.19 -32.14 5.04
CA VAL A 609 -22.32 -33.11 3.94
C VAL A 609 -21.07 -33.25 3.11
N GLY A 610 -20.14 -32.32 3.23
CA GLY A 610 -18.88 -32.33 2.49
C GLY A 610 -17.76 -31.58 3.20
N GLU A 611 -16.54 -32.00 2.91
CA GLU A 611 -15.29 -31.34 3.27
C GLU A 611 -14.55 -30.99 1.98
N VAL A 612 -14.17 -29.71 1.79
CA VAL A 612 -13.43 -29.22 0.63
C VAL A 612 -12.04 -28.72 1.03
N ALA A 613 -11.14 -28.57 0.06
CA ALA A 613 -9.83 -27.98 0.30
C ALA A 613 -9.94 -26.51 0.74
N ASP A 614 -8.92 -26.04 1.43
CA ASP A 614 -8.83 -24.67 1.90
C ASP A 614 -8.59 -23.70 0.74
N ALA A 615 -9.50 -22.76 0.52
CA ALA A 615 -9.35 -21.68 -0.43
C ALA A 615 -8.83 -20.41 0.26
N LYS A 616 -7.84 -19.74 -0.33
CA LYS A 616 -7.29 -18.48 0.18
C LYS A 616 -8.25 -17.32 -0.08
N LEU A 617 -8.99 -16.86 0.94
CA LEU A 617 -10.03 -15.83 0.79
C LEU A 617 -9.46 -14.41 0.69
N ASN A 618 -8.38 -14.10 1.41
CA ASN A 618 -7.86 -12.73 1.50
C ASN A 618 -6.75 -12.49 0.45
N SER A 619 -5.62 -13.14 0.63
CA SER A 619 -4.46 -13.02 -0.24
C SER A 619 -3.67 -14.33 -0.23
N PRO A 620 -2.84 -14.61 -1.24
CA PRO A 620 -2.05 -15.84 -1.31
C PRO A 620 -1.17 -16.09 -0.09
N ASP A 621 -0.72 -15.04 0.58
CA ASP A 621 0.13 -15.10 1.76
C ASP A 621 -0.64 -15.17 3.10
N ALA A 622 -1.96 -15.02 3.09
CA ALA A 622 -2.76 -15.21 4.29
C ALA A 622 -2.85 -16.70 4.65
N ASP A 623 -2.89 -17.01 5.93
CA ASP A 623 -3.18 -18.37 6.37
C ASP A 623 -4.62 -18.75 6.01
N ALA A 624 -4.84 -20.03 5.74
CA ALA A 624 -6.19 -20.54 5.65
C ALA A 624 -6.83 -20.46 7.03
N HIS A 625 -8.11 -20.16 7.06
CA HIS A 625 -8.89 -20.14 8.30
C HIS A 625 -10.23 -20.84 8.07
N GLU A 626 -11.00 -20.97 9.13
CA GLU A 626 -12.26 -21.70 9.11
C GLU A 626 -13.26 -21.07 8.14
N GLN A 627 -13.73 -21.86 7.17
CA GLN A 627 -14.70 -21.47 6.16
C GLN A 627 -15.84 -22.49 6.13
N PHE A 628 -17.04 -22.01 5.92
CA PHE A 628 -18.15 -22.87 5.61
C PHE A 628 -18.98 -22.33 4.46
N TYR A 629 -19.63 -23.25 3.76
CA TYR A 629 -20.42 -22.96 2.59
C TYR A 629 -21.85 -23.48 2.84
N ALA A 630 -22.85 -22.67 2.48
CA ALA A 630 -24.25 -23.08 2.57
C ALA A 630 -24.97 -22.80 1.23
N PRO A 631 -26.02 -23.57 0.88
CA PRO A 631 -26.80 -23.30 -0.33
C PRO A 631 -27.58 -21.98 -0.20
N VAL A 632 -27.53 -21.12 -1.22
CA VAL A 632 -28.32 -19.87 -1.28
C VAL A 632 -29.82 -20.15 -1.01
N ALA A 633 -30.35 -21.23 -1.55
CA ALA A 633 -31.75 -21.60 -1.39
C ALA A 633 -32.16 -21.92 0.07
N GLN A 634 -31.21 -22.12 0.99
CA GLN A 634 -31.48 -22.45 2.39
C GLN A 634 -31.33 -21.27 3.36
N VAL A 635 -30.89 -20.09 2.87
CA VAL A 635 -30.59 -18.93 3.71
C VAL A 635 -31.79 -18.43 4.51
N GLU A 636 -33.01 -18.43 3.96
CA GLU A 636 -34.22 -17.96 4.63
C GLU A 636 -34.56 -18.76 5.89
N LYS A 637 -34.23 -20.06 5.91
CA LYS A 637 -34.45 -20.93 7.09
C LYS A 637 -33.47 -20.65 8.23
N ASP A 638 -32.31 -20.08 7.91
CA ASP A 638 -31.28 -19.72 8.89
C ASP A 638 -31.34 -18.23 9.28
N ALA A 639 -32.51 -17.60 9.13
CA ALA A 639 -32.75 -16.17 9.22
C ALA A 639 -32.32 -15.47 10.53
N GLY A 640 -31.83 -16.22 11.53
CA GLY A 640 -31.33 -15.64 12.77
C GLY A 640 -29.89 -15.10 12.74
N ALA A 641 -29.05 -15.57 11.81
CA ALA A 641 -27.61 -15.25 11.79
C ALA A 641 -27.20 -14.35 10.63
N TYR A 642 -27.98 -14.32 9.58
CA TYR A 642 -27.72 -13.51 8.38
C TYR A 642 -28.64 -12.28 8.27
N ALA A 643 -29.19 -11.83 9.40
CA ALA A 643 -30.00 -10.60 9.46
C ALA A 643 -29.22 -9.31 9.13
N GLN A 644 -28.07 -9.44 8.48
CA GLN A 644 -27.34 -8.33 7.88
C GLN A 644 -28.15 -7.82 6.67
N PRO A 645 -28.30 -6.51 6.50
CA PRO A 645 -28.98 -5.94 5.33
C PRO A 645 -28.19 -6.14 4.04
N THR A 646 -27.09 -6.84 4.05
CA THR A 646 -26.12 -6.92 2.97
C THR A 646 -25.93 -8.35 2.47
N ASP A 647 -26.14 -8.51 1.19
CA ASP A 647 -25.50 -9.43 0.23
C ASP A 647 -25.53 -10.95 0.48
N LEU A 648 -25.81 -11.46 1.69
CA LEU A 648 -25.81 -12.90 1.96
C LEU A 648 -27.10 -13.60 1.55
N ASN A 649 -28.17 -12.86 1.26
CA ASN A 649 -29.48 -13.43 0.88
C ASN A 649 -29.55 -13.91 -0.58
N GLY A 650 -28.42 -13.93 -1.29
CA GLY A 650 -28.37 -14.34 -2.69
C GLY A 650 -28.95 -13.33 -3.69
N ASN A 651 -29.25 -12.11 -3.25
CA ASN A 651 -29.67 -11.03 -4.11
C ASN A 651 -28.48 -10.37 -4.82
N SER A 652 -27.29 -10.41 -4.23
CA SER A 652 -26.03 -9.98 -4.85
C SER A 652 -25.05 -11.15 -4.88
N LEU A 653 -24.68 -11.58 -6.08
CA LEU A 653 -23.84 -12.75 -6.28
C LEU A 653 -22.74 -12.48 -7.32
N TYR A 654 -21.62 -13.10 -7.10
CA TYR A 654 -20.62 -13.33 -8.13
C TYR A 654 -21.06 -14.49 -9.02
N ILE A 655 -21.10 -14.26 -10.32
CA ILE A 655 -21.13 -15.31 -11.33
C ILE A 655 -19.69 -15.83 -11.48
N VAL A 656 -19.49 -17.11 -11.53
CA VAL A 656 -18.20 -17.76 -11.74
C VAL A 656 -18.35 -18.72 -12.90
N LEU A 657 -17.65 -18.44 -14.01
CA LEU A 657 -17.67 -19.26 -15.22
C LEU A 657 -16.29 -19.77 -15.56
N ARG A 658 -16.15 -21.09 -15.65
CA ARG A 658 -14.98 -21.74 -16.24
C ARG A 658 -15.22 -21.99 -17.71
N SER A 659 -14.37 -21.43 -18.58
CA SER A 659 -14.54 -21.51 -20.02
C SER A 659 -13.20 -21.63 -20.74
N ALA A 660 -13.18 -22.39 -21.84
CA ALA A 660 -12.04 -22.43 -22.76
C ALA A 660 -11.97 -21.23 -23.72
N LEU A 661 -13.01 -20.38 -23.76
CA LEU A 661 -13.06 -19.20 -24.61
C LEU A 661 -12.28 -18.02 -24.02
N PRO A 662 -11.81 -17.08 -24.85
CA PRO A 662 -11.18 -15.85 -24.37
C PRO A 662 -12.11 -15.05 -23.46
N PRO A 663 -11.56 -14.38 -22.40
CA PRO A 663 -12.35 -13.63 -21.42
C PRO A 663 -13.28 -12.58 -22.02
N GLU A 664 -12.84 -11.82 -23.03
CA GLU A 664 -13.64 -10.80 -23.72
C GLU A 664 -14.90 -11.36 -24.39
N GLN A 665 -14.82 -12.57 -24.97
CA GLN A 665 -15.97 -13.22 -25.59
C GLN A 665 -16.95 -13.68 -24.51
N MET A 666 -16.44 -14.18 -23.39
CA MET A 666 -17.23 -14.63 -22.26
C MET A 666 -17.94 -13.45 -21.57
N GLU A 667 -17.26 -12.31 -21.41
CA GLU A 667 -17.86 -11.08 -20.90
C GLU A 667 -19.08 -10.67 -21.72
N ASN A 668 -18.93 -10.57 -23.04
CA ASN A 668 -20.03 -10.19 -23.94
C ASN A 668 -21.20 -11.18 -23.88
N ALA A 669 -20.89 -12.49 -23.78
CA ALA A 669 -21.90 -13.52 -23.67
C ALA A 669 -22.66 -13.45 -22.34
N MET A 670 -21.96 -13.24 -21.22
CA MET A 670 -22.56 -13.04 -19.90
C MET A 670 -23.48 -11.82 -19.88
N ARG A 671 -23.00 -10.66 -20.38
CA ARG A 671 -23.81 -9.44 -20.51
C ARG A 671 -25.07 -9.66 -21.35
N ALA A 672 -24.97 -10.42 -22.44
CA ALA A 672 -26.12 -10.75 -23.27
C ALA A 672 -27.13 -11.63 -22.52
N VAL A 673 -26.69 -12.64 -21.78
CA VAL A 673 -27.55 -13.51 -20.98
C VAL A 673 -28.30 -12.74 -19.91
N VAL A 674 -27.59 -11.92 -19.12
CA VAL A 674 -28.19 -11.11 -18.05
C VAL A 674 -29.19 -10.12 -18.63
N ARG A 675 -28.83 -9.39 -19.70
CA ARG A 675 -29.71 -8.41 -20.37
C ARG A 675 -30.97 -9.05 -20.97
N ASN A 676 -30.88 -10.30 -21.42
CA ASN A 676 -32.05 -11.03 -21.93
C ASN A 676 -33.00 -11.50 -20.82
N LEU A 677 -32.52 -11.64 -19.59
CA LEU A 677 -33.34 -11.98 -18.42
C LEU A 677 -33.93 -10.73 -17.77
N ASP A 678 -33.12 -9.69 -17.60
CA ASP A 678 -33.48 -8.39 -17.08
C ASP A 678 -32.66 -7.28 -17.76
N PRO A 679 -33.27 -6.51 -18.69
CA PRO A 679 -32.57 -5.48 -19.45
C PRO A 679 -32.01 -4.34 -18.63
N GLN A 680 -32.50 -4.13 -17.40
CA GLN A 680 -32.07 -3.07 -16.51
C GLN A 680 -31.01 -3.51 -15.52
N LEU A 681 -30.73 -4.82 -15.40
CA LEU A 681 -29.78 -5.34 -14.45
C LEU A 681 -28.34 -5.16 -14.98
N PRO A 682 -27.51 -4.34 -14.33
CA PRO A 682 -26.12 -4.17 -14.73
C PRO A 682 -25.28 -5.38 -14.30
N LEU A 683 -24.31 -5.73 -15.13
CA LEU A 683 -23.25 -6.67 -14.79
C LEU A 683 -21.97 -5.88 -14.58
N THR A 684 -21.38 -6.01 -13.39
CA THR A 684 -20.22 -5.23 -12.96
C THR A 684 -19.05 -6.12 -12.60
N GLN A 685 -17.88 -5.53 -12.38
CA GLN A 685 -16.65 -6.23 -11.98
C GLN A 685 -16.39 -7.48 -12.84
N VAL A 686 -16.62 -7.34 -14.16
CA VAL A 686 -16.32 -8.43 -15.09
C VAL A 686 -14.81 -8.49 -15.25
N GLN A 687 -14.21 -9.55 -14.73
CA GLN A 687 -12.76 -9.74 -14.70
C GLN A 687 -12.42 -11.22 -14.66
N THR A 688 -11.18 -11.55 -15.00
CA THR A 688 -10.68 -12.91 -14.83
C THR A 688 -10.30 -13.17 -13.37
N MET A 689 -10.32 -14.42 -12.94
CA MET A 689 -9.89 -14.78 -11.60
C MET A 689 -8.38 -14.55 -11.41
N ASP A 690 -7.59 -14.65 -12.49
CA ASP A 690 -6.16 -14.26 -12.49
C ASP A 690 -5.97 -12.77 -12.19
N GLU A 691 -6.85 -11.90 -12.73
CA GLU A 691 -6.82 -10.45 -12.41
C GLU A 691 -7.20 -10.20 -10.96
N VAL A 692 -8.18 -10.93 -10.41
CA VAL A 692 -8.57 -10.83 -8.99
C VAL A 692 -7.38 -11.20 -8.09
N VAL A 693 -6.72 -12.33 -8.36
CA VAL A 693 -5.51 -12.74 -7.63
C VAL A 693 -4.40 -11.70 -7.78
N ALA A 694 -4.15 -11.21 -9.00
CA ALA A 694 -3.13 -10.19 -9.25
C ALA A 694 -3.43 -8.85 -8.51
N GLN A 695 -4.70 -8.50 -8.32
CA GLN A 695 -5.11 -7.34 -7.52
C GLN A 695 -4.82 -7.55 -6.03
N SER A 696 -5.07 -8.74 -5.50
CA SER A 696 -4.75 -9.07 -4.09
C SER A 696 -3.23 -9.06 -3.82
N GLU A 697 -2.41 -9.36 -4.84
CA GLU A 697 -0.95 -9.30 -4.78
C GLU A 697 -0.36 -7.90 -5.02
N ALA A 698 -1.16 -6.96 -5.53
CA ALA A 698 -0.69 -5.65 -5.98
C ALA A 698 0.11 -4.86 -4.92
N PRO A 699 -0.25 -4.83 -3.63
CA PRO A 699 0.54 -4.14 -2.60
C PRO A 699 1.95 -4.71 -2.45
N ARG A 700 2.11 -6.03 -2.47
CA ARG A 700 3.42 -6.69 -2.35
C ARG A 700 4.26 -6.53 -3.60
N ARG A 701 3.65 -6.63 -4.79
CA ARG A 701 4.29 -6.36 -6.07
C ARG A 701 4.82 -4.93 -6.13
N PHE A 702 4.02 -3.96 -5.71
CA PHE A 702 4.43 -2.56 -5.63
C PHE A 702 5.66 -2.37 -4.73
N ASN A 703 5.63 -2.94 -3.52
CA ASN A 703 6.74 -2.88 -2.57
C ASN A 703 8.02 -3.46 -3.16
N THR A 704 7.91 -4.62 -3.80
CA THR A 704 9.03 -5.31 -4.43
C THR A 704 9.64 -4.49 -5.56
N ILE A 705 8.82 -3.90 -6.43
CA ILE A 705 9.27 -3.03 -7.53
C ILE A 705 10.01 -1.80 -7.00
N ILE A 706 9.45 -1.11 -6.01
CA ILE A 706 10.05 0.12 -5.47
C ILE A 706 11.38 -0.16 -4.76
N ILE A 707 11.43 -1.18 -3.89
CA ILE A 707 12.69 -1.53 -3.20
C ILE A 707 13.75 -2.02 -4.18
N SER A 708 13.36 -2.80 -5.20
CA SER A 708 14.28 -3.24 -6.26
C SER A 708 14.82 -2.06 -7.08
N SER A 709 13.99 -1.08 -7.37
CA SER A 709 14.41 0.16 -8.05
C SER A 709 15.42 0.95 -7.21
N PHE A 710 15.20 1.05 -5.89
CA PHE A 710 16.17 1.69 -4.99
C PHE A 710 17.46 0.88 -4.85
N ALA A 711 17.38 -0.44 -4.79
CA ALA A 711 18.55 -1.31 -4.78
C ALA A 711 19.38 -1.13 -6.06
N LEU A 712 18.74 -1.08 -7.23
CA LEU A 712 19.41 -0.81 -8.50
C LEU A 712 20.08 0.56 -8.50
N ALA A 713 19.39 1.60 -8.07
CA ALA A 713 19.94 2.95 -7.96
C ALA A 713 21.15 2.99 -7.01
N ALA A 714 21.06 2.36 -5.83
CA ALA A 714 22.15 2.27 -4.87
C ALA A 714 23.38 1.54 -5.44
N VAL A 715 23.16 0.44 -6.15
CA VAL A 715 24.20 -0.33 -6.83
C VAL A 715 24.90 0.52 -7.91
N LEU A 716 24.15 1.21 -8.75
CA LEU A 716 24.72 2.10 -9.78
C LEU A 716 25.56 3.22 -9.15
N LEU A 717 25.07 3.83 -8.07
CA LEU A 717 25.79 4.84 -7.34
C LEU A 717 27.07 4.28 -6.69
N ALA A 718 27.03 3.08 -6.08
CA ALA A 718 28.18 2.43 -5.49
C ALA A 718 29.25 2.07 -6.55
N VAL A 719 28.85 1.61 -7.74
CA VAL A 719 29.74 1.36 -8.89
C VAL A 719 30.45 2.65 -9.30
N LEU A 720 29.75 3.78 -9.37
CA LEU A 720 30.32 5.09 -9.67
C LEU A 720 31.28 5.55 -8.57
N GLY A 721 30.97 5.31 -7.31
CA GLY A 721 31.83 5.58 -6.16
C GLY A 721 33.16 4.79 -6.23
N ILE A 722 33.09 3.47 -6.44
CA ILE A 722 34.24 2.59 -6.62
C ILE A 722 35.08 3.07 -7.82
N TYR A 723 34.45 3.30 -8.97
CA TYR A 723 35.12 3.77 -10.16
C TYR A 723 35.90 5.08 -9.90
N SER A 724 35.24 6.06 -9.25
CA SER A 724 35.83 7.37 -8.99
C SER A 724 37.06 7.30 -8.09
N ILE A 725 37.04 6.47 -7.04
CA ILE A 725 38.17 6.26 -6.13
C ILE A 725 39.32 5.56 -6.83
N ILE A 726 39.04 4.49 -7.57
CA ILE A 726 40.07 3.72 -8.25
C ILE A 726 40.70 4.54 -9.37
N ALA A 727 39.90 5.26 -10.17
CA ALA A 727 40.40 6.16 -11.22
C ALA A 727 41.32 7.26 -10.67
N PHE A 728 40.92 7.83 -9.51
CA PHE A 728 41.79 8.80 -8.83
C PHE A 728 43.07 8.17 -8.27
N SER A 729 42.98 6.99 -7.63
CA SER A 729 44.14 6.28 -7.09
C SER A 729 45.14 5.92 -8.18
N VAL A 730 44.66 5.53 -9.35
CA VAL A 730 45.50 5.31 -10.56
C VAL A 730 46.15 6.61 -11.03
N ALA A 731 45.35 7.68 -11.17
CA ALA A 731 45.84 8.97 -11.63
C ALA A 731 46.93 9.58 -10.69
N SER A 732 46.79 9.36 -9.37
CA SER A 732 47.77 9.86 -8.37
C SER A 732 49.02 9.01 -8.28
N ARG A 733 49.08 7.82 -8.87
CA ARG A 733 50.21 6.88 -8.83
C ARG A 733 50.75 6.56 -10.22
N VAL A 734 50.45 7.39 -11.22
CA VAL A 734 50.88 7.15 -12.62
C VAL A 734 52.39 7.02 -12.73
N GLN A 735 53.19 7.87 -12.05
CA GLN A 735 54.64 7.79 -12.02
C GLN A 735 55.14 6.49 -11.34
N GLU A 736 54.56 6.07 -10.23
CA GLU A 736 54.90 4.81 -9.55
C GLU A 736 54.68 3.61 -10.49
N MET A 737 53.53 3.61 -11.21
CA MET A 737 53.20 2.56 -12.16
C MET A 737 54.10 2.59 -13.39
N ALA A 738 54.49 3.78 -13.87
CA ALA A 738 55.44 3.94 -14.97
C ALA A 738 56.83 3.42 -14.58
N ILE A 739 57.34 3.74 -13.37
CA ILE A 739 58.61 3.21 -12.84
C ILE A 739 58.58 1.69 -12.76
N ARG A 740 57.50 1.08 -12.22
CA ARG A 740 57.37 -0.37 -12.15
C ARG A 740 57.37 -1.04 -13.53
N MET A 741 56.70 -0.44 -14.50
CA MET A 741 56.70 -0.95 -15.89
C MET A 741 58.08 -0.77 -16.55
N ALA A 742 58.78 0.34 -16.29
CA ALA A 742 60.16 0.53 -16.77
C ALA A 742 61.15 -0.47 -16.14
N LEU A 743 60.88 -0.93 -14.91
CA LEU A 743 61.64 -1.99 -14.23
C LEU A 743 61.22 -3.41 -14.63
N GLY A 744 60.34 -3.60 -15.64
CA GLY A 744 59.96 -4.92 -16.20
C GLY A 744 58.67 -5.52 -15.64
N SER A 745 57.86 -4.76 -14.88
CA SER A 745 56.56 -5.29 -14.39
C SER A 745 55.58 -5.48 -15.57
N GLN A 746 54.99 -6.68 -15.61
CA GLN A 746 53.96 -6.98 -16.65
C GLN A 746 52.68 -6.16 -16.45
N ARG A 747 52.00 -5.81 -17.55
CA ARG A 747 50.70 -5.10 -17.55
C ARG A 747 49.63 -5.84 -16.71
N SER A 748 49.62 -7.17 -16.74
CA SER A 748 48.71 -8.00 -15.95
C SER A 748 48.90 -7.82 -14.43
N HIS A 749 50.15 -7.58 -13.98
CA HIS A 749 50.47 -7.32 -12.58
C HIS A 749 49.89 -5.99 -12.09
N ILE A 750 49.99 -4.93 -12.93
CA ILE A 750 49.35 -3.61 -12.65
C ILE A 750 47.84 -3.74 -12.58
N VAL A 751 47.22 -4.43 -13.56
CA VAL A 751 45.77 -4.66 -13.56
C VAL A 751 45.34 -5.39 -12.28
N ARG A 752 46.05 -6.46 -11.90
CA ARG A 752 45.76 -7.23 -10.66
C ARG A 752 45.90 -6.38 -9.40
N LEU A 753 46.90 -5.51 -9.31
CA LEU A 753 47.12 -4.63 -8.16
C LEU A 753 45.97 -3.64 -7.99
N VAL A 754 45.49 -3.05 -9.09
CA VAL A 754 44.36 -2.11 -9.10
C VAL A 754 43.08 -2.83 -8.75
N ALA A 755 42.81 -4.01 -9.37
CA ALA A 755 41.62 -4.82 -9.10
C ALA A 755 41.54 -5.30 -7.64
N LEU A 756 42.68 -5.73 -7.06
CA LEU A 756 42.75 -6.12 -5.66
C LEU A 756 42.44 -4.98 -4.69
N SER A 757 42.75 -3.74 -5.05
CA SER A 757 42.39 -2.57 -4.25
C SER A 757 40.86 -2.37 -4.21
N GLY A 758 40.17 -2.53 -5.34
CA GLY A 758 38.72 -2.50 -5.40
C GLY A 758 38.05 -3.67 -4.64
N LEU A 759 38.61 -4.87 -4.78
CA LEU A 759 38.13 -6.05 -4.05
C LEU A 759 38.29 -5.94 -2.52
N LYS A 760 39.35 -5.32 -2.02
CA LYS A 760 39.52 -5.08 -0.57
C LYS A 760 38.45 -4.14 -0.03
N LEU A 761 38.10 -3.08 -0.75
CA LEU A 761 37.01 -2.18 -0.38
C LEU A 761 35.66 -2.90 -0.40
N ALA A 762 35.43 -3.71 -1.43
CA ALA A 762 34.23 -4.52 -1.55
C ALA A 762 34.14 -5.55 -0.40
N ALA A 763 35.21 -6.21 -0.03
CA ALA A 763 35.23 -7.20 1.06
C ALA A 763 34.84 -6.57 2.41
N VAL A 764 35.45 -5.43 2.76
CA VAL A 764 35.13 -4.70 4.00
C VAL A 764 33.67 -4.20 3.96
N GLY A 765 33.24 -3.62 2.81
CA GLY A 765 31.86 -3.17 2.61
C GLY A 765 30.87 -4.33 2.70
N CYS A 766 31.18 -5.50 2.17
CA CYS A 766 30.32 -6.69 2.27
C CYS A 766 30.18 -7.19 3.70
N VAL A 767 31.24 -7.21 4.49
CA VAL A 767 31.17 -7.60 5.92
C VAL A 767 30.23 -6.66 6.69
N LEU A 768 30.41 -5.35 6.52
CA LEU A 768 29.54 -4.37 7.17
C LEU A 768 28.11 -4.42 6.62
N GLY A 769 27.97 -4.63 5.31
CA GLY A 769 26.68 -4.75 4.65
C GLY A 769 25.88 -5.97 5.09
N LEU A 770 26.54 -7.13 5.26
CA LEU A 770 25.91 -8.32 5.80
C LEU A 770 25.47 -8.13 7.26
N ALA A 771 26.28 -7.46 8.08
CA ALA A 771 25.89 -7.10 9.44
C ALA A 771 24.67 -6.13 9.44
N GLY A 772 24.67 -5.13 8.54
CA GLY A 772 23.55 -4.23 8.34
C GLY A 772 22.29 -4.92 7.83
N ALA A 773 22.43 -5.88 6.88
CA ALA A 773 21.34 -6.70 6.38
C ALA A 773 20.72 -7.57 7.49
N ALA A 774 21.56 -8.13 8.37
CA ALA A 774 21.09 -8.88 9.54
C ALA A 774 20.29 -8.01 10.53
N ALA A 775 20.70 -6.75 10.71
CA ALA A 775 19.93 -5.79 11.51
C ALA A 775 18.60 -5.40 10.83
N ALA A 776 18.63 -5.14 9.53
CA ALA A 776 17.43 -4.81 8.73
C ALA A 776 16.46 -6.00 8.58
N ALA A 777 16.94 -7.24 8.68
CA ALA A 777 16.14 -8.47 8.58
C ALA A 777 14.99 -8.51 9.58
N ARG A 778 15.16 -7.92 10.77
CA ARG A 778 14.09 -7.81 11.78
C ARG A 778 12.94 -6.93 11.32
N ILE A 779 13.25 -5.84 10.60
CA ILE A 779 12.25 -4.92 10.07
C ILE A 779 11.52 -5.56 8.88
N LEU A 780 12.25 -6.33 8.06
CA LEU A 780 11.71 -6.98 6.88
C LEU A 780 10.85 -8.21 7.19
N ARG A 781 10.97 -8.80 8.38
CA ARG A 781 10.31 -10.06 8.74
C ARG A 781 8.79 -10.04 8.48
N SER A 782 8.12 -8.93 8.80
CA SER A 782 6.67 -8.76 8.58
C SER A 782 6.25 -8.64 7.11
N PHE A 783 7.22 -8.43 6.20
CA PHE A 783 6.98 -8.32 4.76
C PHE A 783 7.40 -9.57 3.98
N LEU A 784 8.01 -10.57 4.66
CA LEU A 784 8.50 -11.79 4.02
C LEU A 784 7.49 -12.91 4.23
N PHE A 785 7.18 -13.61 3.15
CA PHE A 785 6.36 -14.80 3.13
C PHE A 785 7.22 -16.03 2.84
N GLU A 786 7.20 -17.02 3.72
CA GLU A 786 7.94 -18.29 3.64
C GLU A 786 9.43 -18.17 3.30
N VAL A 787 10.04 -17.02 3.50
CA VAL A 787 11.46 -16.78 3.29
C VAL A 787 12.13 -16.40 4.61
N SER A 788 13.17 -17.09 4.97
CA SER A 788 13.97 -16.72 6.13
C SER A 788 14.61 -15.34 5.91
N PRO A 789 14.54 -14.42 6.90
CA PRO A 789 15.24 -13.14 6.82
C PRO A 789 16.77 -13.30 6.62
N PHE A 790 17.31 -14.47 6.93
CA PHE A 790 18.72 -14.85 6.77
C PHE A 790 18.92 -15.86 5.65
N ASP A 791 18.14 -15.76 4.56
CA ASP A 791 18.24 -16.67 3.43
C ASP A 791 19.66 -16.67 2.83
N PRO A 792 20.40 -17.81 2.91
CA PRO A 792 21.81 -17.87 2.51
C PRO A 792 21.98 -17.68 1.00
N VAL A 793 21.02 -18.10 0.20
CA VAL A 793 21.09 -17.98 -1.27
C VAL A 793 21.06 -16.52 -1.69
N VAL A 794 20.12 -15.76 -1.12
CA VAL A 794 20.00 -14.31 -1.39
C VAL A 794 21.26 -13.58 -0.91
N MET A 795 21.75 -13.87 0.30
CA MET A 795 22.95 -13.24 0.85
C MET A 795 24.21 -13.53 0.01
N ILE A 796 24.38 -14.77 -0.43
CA ILE A 796 25.50 -15.16 -1.29
C ILE A 796 25.40 -14.48 -2.65
N LEU A 797 24.24 -14.54 -3.31
CA LEU A 797 24.06 -13.93 -4.62
C LEU A 797 24.25 -12.41 -4.59
N ALA A 798 23.71 -11.73 -3.58
CA ALA A 798 23.91 -10.28 -3.40
C ALA A 798 25.39 -9.94 -3.19
N THR A 799 26.07 -10.71 -2.36
CA THR A 799 27.52 -10.54 -2.12
C THR A 799 28.34 -10.77 -3.39
N LEU A 800 28.08 -11.85 -4.13
CA LEU A 800 28.75 -12.14 -5.41
C LEU A 800 28.48 -11.04 -6.44
N ALA A 801 27.25 -10.53 -6.51
CA ALA A 801 26.89 -9.41 -7.41
C ALA A 801 27.71 -8.15 -7.07
N VAL A 802 27.87 -7.80 -5.78
CA VAL A 802 28.69 -6.66 -5.35
C VAL A 802 30.15 -6.86 -5.73
N PHE A 803 30.72 -8.05 -5.55
CA PHE A 803 32.10 -8.35 -5.96
C PHE A 803 32.27 -8.25 -7.48
N ALA A 804 31.34 -8.79 -8.25
CA ALA A 804 31.37 -8.71 -9.72
C ALA A 804 31.31 -7.24 -10.20
N LEU A 805 30.44 -6.43 -9.59
CA LEU A 805 30.31 -5.01 -9.90
C LEU A 805 31.55 -4.21 -9.49
N ALA A 806 32.18 -4.54 -8.36
CA ALA A 806 33.43 -3.92 -7.93
C ALA A 806 34.58 -4.23 -8.91
N LEU A 807 34.66 -5.48 -9.40
CA LEU A 807 35.61 -5.85 -10.47
C LEU A 807 35.33 -5.09 -11.77
N ALA A 808 34.08 -5.02 -12.21
CA ALA A 808 33.67 -4.29 -13.41
C ALA A 808 34.01 -2.79 -13.30
N ALA A 809 33.70 -2.15 -12.16
CA ALA A 809 34.04 -0.75 -11.87
C ALA A 809 35.56 -0.49 -11.89
N SER A 810 36.35 -1.49 -11.48
CA SER A 810 37.81 -1.40 -11.44
C SER A 810 38.48 -1.64 -12.81
N ALA A 811 37.79 -2.31 -13.74
CA ALA A 811 38.37 -2.76 -15.03
C ALA A 811 38.84 -1.63 -15.93
N LEU A 812 38.01 -0.58 -16.09
CA LEU A 812 38.38 0.59 -16.91
C LEU A 812 39.59 1.38 -16.36
N PRO A 813 39.63 1.75 -15.06
CA PRO A 813 40.83 2.38 -14.49
C PRO A 813 42.06 1.50 -14.54
N ALA A 814 41.91 0.18 -14.32
CA ALA A 814 42.99 -0.78 -14.37
C ALA A 814 43.60 -0.90 -15.77
N ARG A 815 42.76 -0.94 -16.82
CA ARG A 815 43.22 -0.92 -18.21
C ARG A 815 43.96 0.38 -18.54
N ARG A 816 43.44 1.52 -18.11
CA ARG A 816 44.13 2.83 -18.29
C ARG A 816 45.48 2.88 -17.60
N ALA A 817 45.58 2.33 -16.36
CA ALA A 817 46.83 2.21 -15.63
C ALA A 817 47.89 1.35 -16.39
N ALA A 818 47.48 0.26 -17.01
CA ALA A 818 48.35 -0.67 -17.74
C ALA A 818 48.71 -0.17 -19.14
N SER A 819 48.02 0.85 -19.66
CA SER A 819 48.30 1.47 -20.99
C SER A 819 49.15 2.74 -20.93
N VAL A 820 49.63 3.14 -19.75
CA VAL A 820 50.50 4.31 -19.56
C VAL A 820 51.85 4.06 -20.24
N ASP A 821 52.31 5.00 -21.10
CA ASP A 821 53.66 4.94 -21.68
C ASP A 821 54.68 5.38 -20.62
N PRO A 822 55.62 4.49 -20.21
CA PRO A 822 56.64 4.83 -19.21
C PRO A 822 57.48 6.05 -19.55
N LEU A 823 57.79 6.22 -20.84
CA LEU A 823 58.63 7.33 -21.32
C LEU A 823 57.92 8.68 -21.26
N GLN A 824 56.60 8.70 -21.58
CA GLN A 824 55.82 9.94 -21.49
C GLN A 824 55.50 10.29 -20.02
N ALA A 825 55.24 9.30 -19.16
CA ALA A 825 54.95 9.51 -17.75
C ALA A 825 56.17 9.97 -16.92
N LEU A 826 57.38 9.64 -17.36
CA LEU A 826 58.64 10.09 -16.73
C LEU A 826 59.14 11.43 -17.29
N ARG A 827 58.72 11.82 -18.51
CA ARG A 827 59.06 13.13 -19.14
C ARG A 827 57.99 14.21 -18.86
N GLY A 828 56.84 13.84 -18.29
CA GLY A 828 55.78 14.78 -18.00
C GLY A 828 56.13 15.73 -16.87
N GLU A 829 56.63 16.91 -17.22
CA GLU A 829 56.49 18.13 -16.41
C GLU A 829 55.12 18.77 -16.56
#